data_56c0758339452de4d235e00d0af3f59c
#
_entry.id   56c0758339452de4d235e00d0af3f59c
#
_cell.length_a   1.000
_cell.length_b   1.000
_cell.length_c   1.000
_cell.angle_alpha   90.00
_cell.angle_beta   90.00
_cell.angle_gamma   90.00
#
_symmetry.space_group_name_H-M   'P 1'
#
loop_
_entity.id
_entity.type
_entity.pdbx_description
1 polymer ?
#
loop_
_entity_poly.entity_id
_entity_poly.type
_entity_poly.pdbx_seq_one_letter_code
_entity_poly.pdbx_strand_id
1 'polypeptide(L)'
;MMTPGPAWAASAIVAAVAAVASAQDVGTIRGFVRDADFDAPVANAQVLIRETGRRVAGDESGNFTIADVPAGTYTLVISKDGYAREIRTGVVVAPGRLTEVDVDLAGEFVDMDEFIAQDVRVGGTSEEGLLRLRLDSPALLDSVGRDLISRAGASDAAGALRLVSGASLQDGKFAVVRGLPDRYVVSLLNGIRLPSADEDTRAVELDLFPTAVLQALQVSKTFTPDQQGDTSGGGVNILLRGIPEETILTFRMQYTYNTQTSGRNDFLTYKGGGLNFWGDPNTPKDIQVDNLGRDWTGAVGVSRGGAPVDLKWSFDAGGSAEIADGVRIGGFQSFFWERDSQYYSDGIDRSYWVTEPGQGMVPRTNQGLPDPGDNSGDYRTALFDVTRGVEAIQWGWLGTAGIETENNYLGVTFLYTRTAEDSAILAEDQNGKDYFFPGYDLDDPESPGNAPSNRFAAPWLRTETLTYTDRRIQTLAFNGRHTLPIEEFGVRDALMFQGPTLDWTIATSIATLNEPDKIQFGSIYVPPSLNPGFPPFVPPFVLPGGQFGYKPDANFLLGNLQRTFKYIEEESSQFSLNITVPFTQWTDDEGFVKFGTFYDKVNRRFDQENFSNFNDQSSFDAPWNVFWSEFFPLENHPITDGPPFIDVDYNGQQRITAWYAMADLPVTSFFNVIGGVRWESTDIGIQNFPEADATWFPPGATAPVQLNPGDADVAISQQDALPSIGFVFKPVENVFFRGAFSETIARPVFKELTPIQQQEFLGGDIFIGNPDLQLSSLRNYDLRLDYSPYPNTIFSVSWFWKDLTNPIEYVQRVAPFTYTTPLNFPKGRLWGWEFEARQDLGQFWEPLSGLVIGGNATLINSRVELPQEEIDALSAPGIEAPQTFRDMTNAPDYIYNIFASWDARETGTQVGLFYNVRGDTLLAGAGTAEGNFIPSVYALESGTLNFTISQKFLKYFALTFQAKNLTNPRFEEVYRSPYIGNDVLKRSFSLGIDYAVGITCSITF
;
A
#
# COMPACT_ATOMS: atom_id res chain seq x y z
N MET A 1 7.25 16.10 100.58
CA MET A 1 7.02 14.77 101.10
C MET A 1 5.89 14.11 100.28
N MET A 2 6.23 13.24 99.53
CA MET A 2 5.48 12.04 98.98
C MET A 2 6.02 11.79 97.61
N THR A 3 6.65 10.72 97.52
CA THR A 3 7.26 10.14 96.34
C THR A 3 6.12 9.64 95.39
N PRO A 4 6.22 9.85 94.13
CA PRO A 4 5.36 9.12 93.21
C PRO A 4 5.99 7.83 92.76
N GLY A 5 5.21 6.79 92.82
CA GLY A 5 5.51 5.41 92.44
C GLY A 5 5.65 5.13 90.91
N PRO A 6 6.00 3.89 90.63
CA PRO A 6 6.64 3.52 89.36
C PRO A 6 5.60 3.22 88.26
N ALA A 7 5.14 4.23 87.56
CA ALA A 7 4.26 4.10 86.37
C ALA A 7 4.94 4.20 85.02
N TRP A 8 6.26 4.46 85.00
CA TRP A 8 7.03 4.68 83.81
C TRP A 8 7.76 3.44 83.20
N ALA A 9 7.88 2.38 84.06
CA ALA A 9 8.56 1.15 83.59
C ALA A 9 7.68 0.23 82.71
N ALA A 10 6.35 0.30 82.92
CA ALA A 10 5.45 -0.51 82.09
C ALA A 10 5.20 -0.01 80.65
N SER A 11 5.28 1.30 80.45
CA SER A 11 5.08 1.85 79.04
C SER A 11 6.29 1.64 78.21
N ALA A 12 7.51 1.60 78.73
CA ALA A 12 8.73 1.32 78.00
C ALA A 12 8.87 -0.12 77.57
N ILE A 13 8.33 -1.10 78.37
CA ILE A 13 8.36 -2.48 77.97
C ILE A 13 7.29 -2.81 76.92
N VAL A 14 6.13 -2.17 76.98
CA VAL A 14 5.09 -2.33 75.88
C VAL A 14 5.54 -1.73 74.57
N ALA A 15 6.25 -0.62 74.58
CA ALA A 15 6.80 -0.01 73.35
C ALA A 15 7.97 -0.83 72.78
N ALA A 16 8.78 -1.48 73.60
CA ALA A 16 9.89 -2.34 73.19
C ALA A 16 9.37 -3.70 72.63
N VAL A 17 8.28 -4.24 73.20
CA VAL A 17 7.65 -5.45 72.65
C VAL A 17 6.89 -5.19 71.36
N ALA A 18 6.25 -4.00 71.19
CA ALA A 18 5.64 -3.59 69.91
C ALA A 18 6.69 -3.34 68.83
N ALA A 19 7.85 -2.80 69.14
CA ALA A 19 8.93 -2.61 68.18
C ALA A 19 9.62 -3.91 67.74
N VAL A 20 9.66 -4.93 68.64
CA VAL A 20 10.18 -6.28 68.27
C VAL A 20 9.18 -7.09 67.49
N ALA A 21 7.84 -6.85 67.63
CA ALA A 21 6.82 -7.54 66.84
C ALA A 21 6.70 -7.00 65.43
N SER A 22 6.99 -5.68 65.19
CA SER A 22 7.03 -5.08 63.86
C SER A 22 8.29 -5.35 63.05
N ALA A 23 9.39 -5.82 63.70
CA ALA A 23 10.65 -6.16 63.01
C ALA A 23 10.67 -7.59 62.44
N GLN A 24 9.63 -8.42 62.68
CA GLN A 24 9.57 -9.81 62.21
C GLN A 24 8.85 -10.01 60.86
N ASP A 25 8.15 -8.98 60.36
CA ASP A 25 7.34 -9.11 59.17
C ASP A 25 8.03 -8.57 57.91
N VAL A 26 9.31 -8.23 57.95
CA VAL A 26 10.08 -7.76 56.79
C VAL A 26 11.22 -8.70 56.45
N GLY A 27 11.53 -8.85 55.19
CA GLY A 27 12.67 -9.58 54.67
C GLY A 27 13.61 -8.63 53.86
N THR A 28 14.61 -9.21 53.27
CA THR A 28 15.58 -8.48 52.43
C THR A 28 15.71 -9.19 51.11
N ILE A 29 15.61 -8.43 50.02
CA ILE A 29 15.93 -8.90 48.66
C ILE A 29 17.37 -8.47 48.36
N ARG A 30 18.23 -9.38 47.95
CA ARG A 30 19.58 -9.14 47.47
C ARG A 30 19.79 -9.86 46.17
N GLY A 31 20.59 -9.27 45.27
CA GLY A 31 20.89 -9.93 44.00
C GLY A 31 22.08 -9.30 43.32
N PHE A 32 22.38 -9.87 42.20
CA PHE A 32 23.47 -9.47 41.32
C PHE A 32 22.91 -9.27 39.92
N VAL A 33 23.27 -8.16 39.28
CA VAL A 33 22.87 -7.85 37.89
C VAL A 33 24.13 -7.96 37.00
N ARG A 34 24.07 -8.82 36.00
CA ARG A 34 25.16 -9.02 35.03
C ARG A 34 24.68 -8.90 33.62
N ASP A 35 25.59 -8.62 32.75
CA ASP A 35 25.44 -8.61 31.32
C ASP A 35 25.30 -10.07 30.83
N ALA A 36 24.19 -10.36 30.13
CA ALA A 36 23.91 -11.71 29.64
C ALA A 36 24.87 -12.15 28.52
N ASP A 37 25.47 -11.18 27.80
CA ASP A 37 26.34 -11.44 26.65
C ASP A 37 27.83 -11.53 27.04
N PHE A 38 28.24 -10.80 28.09
CA PHE A 38 29.65 -10.70 28.50
C PHE A 38 29.95 -11.27 29.90
N ASP A 39 28.94 -11.77 30.63
CA ASP A 39 29.04 -12.22 32.02
C ASP A 39 29.73 -11.21 32.95
N ALA A 40 29.60 -9.91 32.60
CA ALA A 40 30.22 -8.79 33.31
C ALA A 40 29.20 -8.11 34.24
N PRO A 41 29.62 -7.57 35.39
CA PRO A 41 28.69 -6.85 36.28
C PRO A 41 28.14 -5.58 35.63
N VAL A 42 26.82 -5.37 35.70
CA VAL A 42 26.14 -4.17 35.24
C VAL A 42 26.06 -3.15 36.37
N ALA A 43 26.95 -2.15 36.34
CA ALA A 43 27.02 -1.10 37.37
C ALA A 43 25.79 -0.17 37.30
N ASN A 44 25.31 0.22 38.52
CA ASN A 44 24.20 1.19 38.65
C ASN A 44 22.87 0.78 37.95
N ALA A 45 22.59 -0.51 37.79
CA ALA A 45 21.29 -0.98 37.32
C ALA A 45 20.21 -0.59 38.33
N GLN A 46 19.08 -0.08 37.82
CA GLN A 46 17.92 0.30 38.65
C GLN A 46 17.04 -0.89 38.88
N VAL A 47 16.74 -1.19 40.16
CA VAL A 47 15.85 -2.27 40.58
C VAL A 47 14.65 -1.67 41.28
N LEU A 48 13.47 -1.85 40.68
CA LEU A 48 12.19 -1.35 41.18
C LEU A 48 11.33 -2.53 41.65
N ILE A 49 10.79 -2.46 42.87
CA ILE A 49 9.69 -3.34 43.31
C ILE A 49 8.38 -2.70 42.84
N ARG A 50 7.71 -3.30 41.83
CA ARG A 50 6.52 -2.76 41.19
C ARG A 50 5.38 -2.44 42.19
N GLU A 51 5.12 -3.31 43.11
CA GLU A 51 3.98 -3.25 44.09
C GLU A 51 4.18 -2.20 45.18
N THR A 52 5.42 -1.83 45.49
CA THR A 52 5.73 -0.83 46.52
C THR A 52 6.30 0.45 46.02
N GLY A 53 6.65 0.53 44.73
CA GLY A 53 7.33 1.67 44.13
C GLY A 53 8.74 1.91 44.62
N ARG A 54 9.32 1.05 45.48
CA ARG A 54 10.68 1.23 45.98
C ARG A 54 11.71 0.94 44.92
N ARG A 55 12.65 1.86 44.74
CA ARG A 55 13.79 1.75 43.82
C ARG A 55 15.10 1.70 44.59
N VAL A 56 16.04 0.94 44.06
CA VAL A 56 17.43 0.93 44.51
C VAL A 56 18.36 0.85 43.27
N ALA A 57 19.48 1.52 43.29
CA ALA A 57 20.52 1.34 42.27
C ALA A 57 21.51 0.27 42.75
N GLY A 58 21.95 -0.60 41.83
CA GLY A 58 23.06 -1.51 42.05
C GLY A 58 24.36 -0.76 42.28
N ASP A 59 25.34 -1.41 42.88
CA ASP A 59 26.68 -0.85 43.07
C ASP A 59 27.54 -0.99 41.78
N GLU A 60 28.80 -0.51 41.83
CA GLU A 60 29.75 -0.62 40.72
C GLU A 60 30.10 -2.08 40.35
N SER A 61 29.81 -3.00 41.20
CA SER A 61 30.02 -4.46 41.00
C SER A 61 28.72 -5.19 40.64
N GLY A 62 27.62 -4.50 40.33
CA GLY A 62 26.36 -5.07 39.94
C GLY A 62 25.48 -5.62 41.09
N ASN A 63 25.90 -5.51 42.36
CA ASN A 63 25.10 -5.99 43.47
C ASN A 63 24.03 -4.97 43.89
N PHE A 64 22.85 -5.44 44.25
CA PHE A 64 21.79 -4.62 44.81
C PHE A 64 21.26 -5.23 46.08
N THR A 65 20.76 -4.41 47.01
CA THR A 65 20.13 -4.87 48.22
C THR A 65 18.96 -3.96 48.58
N ILE A 66 17.75 -4.57 48.78
CA ILE A 66 16.56 -3.85 49.20
C ILE A 66 16.16 -4.45 50.57
N ALA A 67 16.50 -3.71 51.65
CA ALA A 67 16.18 -4.11 53.00
C ALA A 67 14.76 -3.70 53.40
N ASP A 68 14.24 -4.29 54.46
CA ASP A 68 12.95 -3.95 55.05
C ASP A 68 11.76 -4.03 54.10
N VAL A 69 11.72 -5.06 53.25
CA VAL A 69 10.60 -5.32 52.33
C VAL A 69 9.55 -6.13 53.10
N PRO A 70 8.28 -5.72 53.17
CA PRO A 70 7.23 -6.52 53.84
C PRO A 70 7.18 -7.92 53.26
N ALA A 71 6.75 -8.89 54.07
CA ALA A 71 6.57 -10.27 53.60
C ALA A 71 5.44 -10.31 52.55
N GLY A 72 5.74 -10.90 51.38
CA GLY A 72 4.81 -10.95 50.23
C GLY A 72 5.46 -11.52 49.00
N THR A 73 4.69 -11.56 47.90
CA THR A 73 5.21 -11.90 46.58
C THR A 73 5.28 -10.63 45.72
N TYR A 74 6.42 -10.41 45.10
CA TYR A 74 6.72 -9.16 44.41
C TYR A 74 7.21 -9.38 42.98
N THR A 75 7.05 -8.36 42.17
CA THR A 75 7.63 -8.24 40.82
C THR A 75 8.79 -7.24 40.86
N LEU A 76 9.98 -7.69 40.52
CA LEU A 76 11.14 -6.83 40.37
C LEU A 76 11.22 -6.41 38.88
N VAL A 77 11.39 -5.11 38.63
CA VAL A 77 11.69 -4.55 37.35
C VAL A 77 13.12 -4.03 37.38
N ILE A 78 14.00 -4.61 36.57
CA ILE A 78 15.41 -4.27 36.53
C ILE A 78 15.70 -3.58 35.20
N SER A 79 16.27 -2.40 35.24
CA SER A 79 16.56 -1.59 34.04
C SER A 79 17.92 -0.91 34.14
N LYS A 80 18.56 -0.76 33.00
CA LYS A 80 19.81 -0.02 32.83
C LYS A 80 19.86 0.49 31.41
N ASP A 81 20.33 1.73 31.21
CA ASP A 81 20.52 2.30 29.89
C ASP A 81 21.49 1.43 29.06
N GLY A 82 21.06 1.07 27.84
CA GLY A 82 21.77 0.15 26.96
C GLY A 82 21.53 -1.34 27.22
N TYR A 83 20.54 -1.67 28.05
CA TYR A 83 20.13 -3.05 28.35
C TYR A 83 18.62 -3.21 28.27
N ALA A 84 18.17 -4.33 27.73
CA ALA A 84 16.75 -4.71 27.75
C ALA A 84 16.25 -4.83 29.20
N ARG A 85 15.09 -4.24 29.49
CA ARG A 85 14.47 -4.29 30.82
C ARG A 85 14.06 -5.74 31.15
N GLU A 86 14.49 -6.24 32.31
CA GLU A 86 14.12 -7.56 32.78
C GLU A 86 13.07 -7.46 33.88
N ILE A 87 12.05 -8.31 33.82
CA ILE A 87 10.95 -8.38 34.79
C ILE A 87 10.96 -9.76 35.45
N ARG A 88 11.22 -9.80 36.75
CA ARG A 88 11.17 -11.02 37.54
C ARG A 88 9.91 -11.06 38.41
N THR A 89 8.94 -11.85 38.02
CA THR A 89 7.71 -12.06 38.78
C THR A 89 7.85 -13.17 39.80
N GLY A 90 6.99 -13.18 40.82
CA GLY A 90 6.94 -14.29 41.82
C GLY A 90 8.09 -14.28 42.83
N VAL A 91 8.74 -13.14 43.08
CA VAL A 91 9.81 -13.02 44.10
C VAL A 91 9.20 -13.04 45.48
N VAL A 92 9.33 -14.18 46.19
CA VAL A 92 8.74 -14.39 47.52
C VAL A 92 9.67 -13.86 48.61
N VAL A 93 9.22 -12.87 49.35
CA VAL A 93 9.92 -12.34 50.55
C VAL A 93 9.30 -12.93 51.81
N ALA A 94 10.10 -13.68 52.53
CA ALA A 94 9.68 -14.27 53.82
C ALA A 94 10.21 -13.46 55.01
N PRO A 95 9.46 -13.37 56.11
CA PRO A 95 9.88 -12.63 57.30
C PRO A 95 11.25 -13.06 57.85
N GLY A 96 12.12 -12.07 58.01
CA GLY A 96 13.45 -12.28 58.58
C GLY A 96 14.41 -13.09 57.70
N ARG A 97 14.06 -13.35 56.43
CA ARG A 97 14.91 -14.08 55.48
C ARG A 97 15.46 -13.19 54.37
N LEU A 98 16.60 -13.61 53.83
CA LEU A 98 17.20 -13.09 52.64
C LEU A 98 16.67 -13.84 51.45
N THR A 99 16.11 -13.11 50.45
CA THR A 99 15.74 -13.63 49.14
C THR A 99 16.78 -13.22 48.14
N GLU A 100 17.45 -14.16 47.50
CA GLU A 100 18.48 -13.88 46.46
C GLU A 100 17.84 -13.97 45.08
N VAL A 101 18.11 -12.96 44.25
CA VAL A 101 17.55 -12.82 42.88
C VAL A 101 18.67 -12.31 41.98
N ASP A 102 19.34 -13.20 41.27
CA ASP A 102 20.32 -12.84 40.27
C ASP A 102 19.62 -12.61 38.90
N VAL A 103 20.08 -11.60 38.17
CA VAL A 103 19.42 -11.17 36.97
C VAL A 103 20.46 -10.93 35.88
N ASP A 104 20.22 -11.53 34.71
CA ASP A 104 20.99 -11.31 33.50
C ASP A 104 20.25 -10.29 32.64
N LEU A 105 20.87 -9.14 32.36
CA LEU A 105 20.38 -8.13 31.43
C LEU A 105 21.02 -8.36 30.06
N ALA A 106 20.22 -8.60 29.04
CA ALA A 106 20.70 -8.63 27.67
C ALA A 106 21.04 -7.21 27.20
N GLY A 107 22.19 -7.04 26.57
CA GLY A 107 22.56 -5.76 25.95
C GLY A 107 21.51 -5.38 24.91
N GLU A 108 20.93 -4.21 25.07
CA GLU A 108 19.98 -3.68 24.11
C GLU A 108 20.76 -3.12 22.92
N PHE A 109 20.62 -3.74 21.75
CA PHE A 109 20.75 -2.98 20.53
C PHE A 109 19.61 -1.99 20.54
N VAL A 110 19.94 -0.70 20.73
CA VAL A 110 19.02 0.39 20.98
C VAL A 110 17.84 0.33 20.00
N ASP A 111 16.81 -0.38 20.39
CA ASP A 111 15.46 -0.16 19.91
C ASP A 111 14.82 0.70 20.99
N MET A 112 14.74 1.99 20.70
CA MET A 112 14.32 2.97 21.68
C MET A 112 12.83 2.86 21.91
N ASP A 113 12.40 2.83 23.17
CA ASP A 113 10.98 2.98 23.53
C ASP A 113 10.51 4.34 23.03
N GLU A 114 9.68 4.35 22.01
CA GLU A 114 9.12 5.54 21.40
C GLU A 114 7.92 6.07 22.20
N PHE A 115 7.76 7.39 22.18
CA PHE A 115 6.48 8.04 22.46
C PHE A 115 5.42 7.52 21.49
N ILE A 116 4.52 6.70 21.94
CA ILE A 116 3.50 6.14 21.09
C ILE A 116 2.18 6.85 21.33
N ALA A 117 1.80 7.64 20.36
CA ALA A 117 0.44 8.13 20.22
C ALA A 117 -0.41 7.03 19.61
N GLN A 118 -1.02 6.23 20.38
CA GLN A 118 -2.13 5.30 20.19
C GLN A 118 -1.83 3.88 20.68
N ASP A 119 -2.60 3.46 21.68
CA ASP A 119 -2.90 2.09 22.17
C ASP A 119 -1.78 1.03 22.28
N VAL A 120 -0.53 1.36 22.07
CA VAL A 120 0.58 0.42 22.19
C VAL A 120 1.50 0.84 23.33
N ARG A 121 1.01 0.70 24.57
CA ARG A 121 1.87 0.63 25.75
C ARG A 121 2.43 -0.79 25.90
N VAL A 122 3.07 -1.31 24.88
CA VAL A 122 3.82 -2.56 25.01
C VAL A 122 5.26 -2.24 24.67
N GLY A 123 6.14 -2.51 25.56
CA GLY A 123 7.55 -2.22 25.46
C GLY A 123 8.12 -2.64 24.12
N GLY A 124 8.66 -1.65 23.43
CA GLY A 124 9.48 -1.79 22.26
C GLY A 124 8.73 -2.19 20.99
N THR A 125 9.05 -1.53 19.92
CA THR A 125 8.70 -1.91 18.55
C THR A 125 9.50 -3.13 18.08
N SER A 126 10.06 -3.88 19.02
CA SER A 126 10.72 -5.16 18.80
C SER A 126 9.71 -6.16 18.22
N GLU A 127 10.18 -7.08 17.41
CA GLU A 127 9.33 -8.12 16.83
C GLU A 127 8.60 -8.95 17.90
N GLU A 128 9.21 -9.13 19.06
CA GLU A 128 8.57 -9.79 20.21
C GLU A 128 7.43 -8.93 20.79
N GLY A 129 7.63 -7.61 20.92
CA GLY A 129 6.58 -6.69 21.38
C GLY A 129 5.40 -6.65 20.42
N LEU A 130 5.65 -6.63 19.12
CA LEU A 130 4.60 -6.69 18.09
C LEU A 130 3.89 -8.05 18.08
N LEU A 131 4.60 -9.15 18.33
CA LEU A 131 3.99 -10.46 18.45
C LEU A 131 3.10 -10.55 19.70
N ARG A 132 3.53 -10.01 20.83
CA ARG A 132 2.69 -9.91 22.05
C ARG A 132 1.45 -9.07 21.80
N LEU A 133 1.60 -7.89 21.17
CA LEU A 133 0.46 -7.06 20.79
C LEU A 133 -0.55 -7.84 19.94
N ARG A 134 -0.07 -8.63 18.97
CA ARG A 134 -0.90 -9.50 18.15
C ARG A 134 -1.63 -10.57 18.97
N LEU A 135 -0.94 -11.18 19.95
CA LEU A 135 -1.52 -12.21 20.83
C LEU A 135 -2.50 -11.62 21.85
N ASP A 136 -2.32 -10.38 22.26
CA ASP A 136 -3.20 -9.68 23.21
C ASP A 136 -4.36 -8.97 22.51
N SER A 137 -4.22 -8.69 21.20
CA SER A 137 -5.27 -8.04 20.42
C SER A 137 -6.51 -8.92 20.30
N PRO A 138 -7.69 -8.37 20.59
CA PRO A 138 -8.95 -9.07 20.39
C PRO A 138 -9.31 -9.22 18.90
N ALA A 139 -8.80 -8.33 18.04
CA ALA A 139 -8.91 -8.41 16.57
C ALA A 139 -7.81 -9.30 15.99
N LEU A 140 -8.03 -9.88 14.79
CA LEU A 140 -6.96 -10.53 14.05
C LEU A 140 -6.02 -9.47 13.46
N LEU A 141 -4.94 -9.22 14.15
CA LEU A 141 -3.92 -8.23 13.81
C LEU A 141 -2.64 -8.94 13.40
N ASP A 142 -2.03 -8.48 12.30
CA ASP A 142 -0.66 -8.84 11.92
C ASP A 142 0.18 -7.57 11.85
N SER A 143 1.42 -7.63 12.31
CA SER A 143 2.31 -6.48 12.35
C SER A 143 3.70 -6.84 11.84
N VAL A 144 4.32 -5.90 11.13
CA VAL A 144 5.70 -6.01 10.65
C VAL A 144 6.48 -4.80 11.15
N GLY A 145 7.47 -5.04 11.98
CA GLY A 145 8.31 -3.98 12.55
C GLY A 145 9.42 -3.54 11.61
N ARG A 146 9.99 -2.38 11.91
CA ARG A 146 11.06 -1.74 11.16
C ARG A 146 12.25 -2.66 10.90
N ASP A 147 12.64 -3.47 11.87
CA ASP A 147 13.78 -4.37 11.77
C ASP A 147 13.56 -5.45 10.71
N LEU A 148 12.37 -6.07 10.70
CA LEU A 148 12.01 -7.05 9.69
C LEU A 148 11.89 -6.40 8.31
N ILE A 149 11.28 -5.20 8.22
CA ILE A 149 11.19 -4.39 7.00
C ILE A 149 12.58 -4.12 6.42
N SER A 150 13.52 -3.70 7.26
CA SER A 150 14.90 -3.41 6.87
C SER A 150 15.65 -4.66 6.42
N ARG A 151 15.52 -5.78 7.16
CA ARG A 151 16.15 -7.07 6.79
C ARG A 151 15.59 -7.66 5.51
N ALA A 152 14.31 -7.45 5.24
CA ALA A 152 13.67 -7.86 3.99
C ALA A 152 14.09 -7.01 2.78
N GLY A 153 14.79 -5.90 3.00
CA GLY A 153 15.21 -4.99 1.94
C GLY A 153 14.06 -4.20 1.33
N ALA A 154 12.92 -4.09 2.03
CA ALA A 154 11.83 -3.24 1.57
C ALA A 154 12.28 -1.77 1.53
N SER A 155 11.85 -1.03 0.50
CA SER A 155 12.17 0.40 0.33
C SER A 155 11.11 1.32 0.95
N ASP A 156 9.89 0.82 1.06
CA ASP A 156 8.69 1.59 1.39
C ASP A 156 7.63 0.72 2.10
N ALA A 157 6.48 1.31 2.39
CA ALA A 157 5.36 0.60 3.01
C ALA A 157 4.73 -0.45 2.08
N ALA A 158 4.79 -0.28 0.76
CA ALA A 158 4.32 -1.29 -0.19
C ALA A 158 5.17 -2.57 -0.11
N GLY A 159 6.50 -2.41 -0.11
CA GLY A 159 7.43 -3.52 0.11
C GLY A 159 7.24 -4.20 1.47
N ALA A 160 6.95 -3.42 2.52
CA ALA A 160 6.67 -3.94 3.86
C ALA A 160 5.38 -4.77 3.91
N LEU A 161 4.32 -4.35 3.20
CA LEU A 161 3.05 -5.06 3.17
C LEU A 161 3.17 -6.47 2.60
N ARG A 162 4.07 -6.70 1.66
CA ARG A 162 4.32 -8.04 1.09
C ARG A 162 4.76 -9.08 2.13
N LEU A 163 5.27 -8.65 3.29
CA LEU A 163 5.69 -9.54 4.37
C LEU A 163 4.53 -10.05 5.22
N VAL A 164 3.38 -9.39 5.13
CA VAL A 164 2.18 -9.72 5.92
C VAL A 164 1.45 -10.89 5.27
N SER A 165 1.01 -11.86 6.09
CA SER A 165 0.20 -12.97 5.63
C SER A 165 -1.09 -12.47 4.96
N GLY A 166 -1.47 -13.06 3.81
CA GLY A 166 -2.70 -12.69 3.10
C GLY A 166 -2.73 -11.30 2.47
N ALA A 167 -1.61 -10.58 2.50
CA ALA A 167 -1.50 -9.28 1.87
C ALA A 167 -0.70 -9.35 0.56
N SER A 168 -1.14 -8.60 -0.43
CA SER A 168 -0.46 -8.42 -1.71
C SER A 168 -0.62 -6.98 -2.19
N LEU A 169 -0.10 -6.67 -3.37
CA LEU A 169 -0.21 -5.34 -3.96
C LEU A 169 -0.88 -5.44 -5.33
N GLN A 170 -1.76 -4.49 -5.60
CA GLN A 170 -2.22 -4.15 -6.94
C GLN A 170 -1.33 -3.04 -7.49
N ASP A 171 -0.92 -3.13 -8.75
CA ASP A 171 -0.06 -2.17 -9.46
C ASP A 171 1.26 -1.83 -8.72
N GLY A 172 1.68 -2.72 -7.82
CA GLY A 172 2.89 -2.57 -7.02
C GLY A 172 2.79 -1.58 -5.86
N LYS A 173 1.69 -0.86 -5.69
CA LYS A 173 1.55 0.26 -4.75
C LYS A 173 0.29 0.24 -3.86
N PHE A 174 -0.82 -0.38 -4.30
CA PHE A 174 -2.07 -0.40 -3.54
C PHE A 174 -2.24 -1.69 -2.75
N ALA A 175 -2.73 -1.54 -1.53
CA ALA A 175 -2.95 -2.69 -0.64
C ALA A 175 -4.11 -3.57 -1.11
N VAL A 176 -3.86 -4.87 -1.16
CA VAL A 176 -4.86 -5.92 -1.33
C VAL A 176 -4.75 -6.85 -0.12
N VAL A 177 -5.83 -7.08 0.60
CA VAL A 177 -5.85 -7.96 1.76
C VAL A 177 -6.84 -9.09 1.53
N ARG A 178 -6.36 -10.34 1.62
CA ARG A 178 -7.16 -11.55 1.35
C ARG A 178 -7.85 -11.55 0.00
N GLY A 179 -7.21 -10.98 -1.02
CA GLY A 179 -7.76 -10.86 -2.38
C GLY A 179 -8.82 -9.79 -2.57
N LEU A 180 -9.09 -8.96 -1.56
CA LEU A 180 -9.97 -7.79 -1.69
C LEU A 180 -9.13 -6.54 -1.99
N PRO A 181 -9.41 -5.84 -3.11
CA PRO A 181 -8.67 -4.65 -3.52
C PRO A 181 -9.05 -3.40 -2.72
N ASP A 182 -8.51 -2.30 -3.12
CA ASP A 182 -8.52 -0.96 -2.53
C ASP A 182 -9.84 -0.50 -1.89
N ARG A 183 -11.00 -0.69 -2.57
CA ARG A 183 -12.31 -0.27 -2.05
C ARG A 183 -12.73 -0.97 -0.77
N TYR A 184 -12.15 -2.13 -0.50
CA TYR A 184 -12.40 -2.97 0.67
C TYR A 184 -11.31 -2.82 1.74
N VAL A 185 -10.24 -2.06 1.46
CA VAL A 185 -9.08 -1.89 2.34
C VAL A 185 -8.90 -0.42 2.68
N VAL A 186 -8.84 -0.11 3.97
CA VAL A 186 -8.60 1.26 4.45
C VAL A 186 -7.12 1.44 4.76
N SER A 187 -6.48 2.42 4.14
CA SER A 187 -5.11 2.82 4.46
C SER A 187 -5.10 3.96 5.46
N LEU A 188 -4.39 3.78 6.55
CA LEU A 188 -4.31 4.70 7.67
C LEU A 188 -2.85 5.12 7.93
N LEU A 189 -2.66 6.32 8.41
CA LEU A 189 -1.39 6.85 8.90
C LEU A 189 -1.54 7.21 10.38
N ASN A 190 -0.94 6.45 11.29
CA ASN A 190 -1.20 6.58 12.72
C ASN A 190 -2.71 6.64 13.07
N GLY A 191 -3.52 5.78 12.42
CA GLY A 191 -4.97 5.75 12.60
C GLY A 191 -5.77 6.82 11.85
N ILE A 192 -5.11 7.73 11.14
CA ILE A 192 -5.73 8.77 10.33
C ILE A 192 -5.95 8.24 8.91
N ARG A 193 -7.16 8.37 8.39
CA ARG A 193 -7.45 8.05 7.01
C ARG A 193 -6.80 9.07 6.09
N LEU A 194 -6.04 8.59 5.11
CA LEU A 194 -5.40 9.43 4.13
C LEU A 194 -6.29 9.66 2.91
N PRO A 195 -6.28 10.87 2.31
CA PRO A 195 -6.85 11.11 1.00
C PRO A 195 -5.97 10.48 -0.09
N SER A 196 -6.55 10.19 -1.25
CA SER A 196 -5.84 9.73 -2.44
C SER A 196 -6.11 10.67 -3.60
N ALA A 197 -5.05 11.16 -4.22
CA ALA A 197 -5.15 11.90 -5.48
C ALA A 197 -4.99 10.99 -6.72
N ASP A 198 -4.88 9.68 -6.52
CA ASP A 198 -4.89 8.73 -7.64
C ASP A 198 -6.22 8.83 -8.40
N GLU A 199 -6.13 8.70 -9.72
CA GLU A 199 -7.32 8.81 -10.57
C GLU A 199 -8.19 7.56 -10.53
N ASP A 200 -7.57 6.38 -10.37
CA ASP A 200 -8.20 5.07 -10.52
C ASP A 200 -8.70 4.50 -9.20
N THR A 201 -8.03 4.82 -8.10
CA THR A 201 -8.25 4.17 -6.82
C THR A 201 -8.52 5.17 -5.70
N ARG A 202 -9.19 4.69 -4.66
CA ARG A 202 -9.37 5.41 -3.41
C ARG A 202 -8.27 5.08 -2.39
N ALA A 203 -7.56 4.00 -2.61
CA ALA A 203 -6.47 3.60 -1.75
C ALA A 203 -5.28 4.55 -1.91
N VAL A 204 -4.57 4.74 -0.81
CA VAL A 204 -3.34 5.52 -0.82
C VAL A 204 -2.20 4.66 -1.36
N GLU A 205 -1.41 5.25 -2.20
CA GLU A 205 -0.20 4.65 -2.73
C GLU A 205 0.84 4.45 -1.62
N LEU A 206 1.12 3.20 -1.27
CA LEU A 206 2.00 2.86 -0.15
C LEU A 206 3.48 3.12 -0.46
N ASP A 207 3.86 3.24 -1.73
CA ASP A 207 5.20 3.64 -2.18
C ASP A 207 5.57 5.08 -1.80
N LEU A 208 4.57 5.93 -1.50
CA LEU A 208 4.79 7.28 -1.00
C LEU A 208 5.40 7.35 0.42
N PHE A 209 5.47 6.22 1.14
CA PHE A 209 5.97 6.13 2.52
C PHE A 209 7.25 5.31 2.59
N PRO A 210 8.44 5.93 2.40
CA PRO A 210 9.72 5.20 2.46
C PRO A 210 10.03 4.71 3.87
N THR A 211 10.82 3.66 3.98
CA THR A 211 11.19 3.03 5.26
C THR A 211 11.90 3.97 6.23
N ALA A 212 12.42 5.10 5.77
CA ALA A 212 13.03 6.13 6.63
C ALA A 212 12.05 6.68 7.67
N VAL A 213 10.77 6.81 7.32
CA VAL A 213 9.71 7.35 8.20
C VAL A 213 8.88 6.27 8.89
N LEU A 214 9.03 5.00 8.50
CA LEU A 214 8.23 3.89 9.04
C LEU A 214 8.80 3.39 10.37
N GLN A 215 7.89 3.12 11.29
CA GLN A 215 8.13 2.38 12.53
C GLN A 215 7.64 0.94 12.42
N ALA A 216 6.42 0.78 11.99
CA ALA A 216 5.81 -0.52 11.75
C ALA A 216 4.66 -0.40 10.74
N LEU A 217 4.26 -1.54 10.20
CA LEU A 217 3.03 -1.69 9.44
C LEU A 217 2.13 -2.66 10.19
N GLN A 218 0.89 -2.25 10.45
CA GLN A 218 -0.13 -3.08 11.09
C GLN A 218 -1.26 -3.37 10.12
N VAL A 219 -1.70 -4.63 10.05
CA VAL A 219 -2.81 -5.04 9.19
C VAL A 219 -3.87 -5.71 10.07
N SER A 220 -4.98 -5.02 10.27
CA SER A 220 -6.16 -5.58 10.91
C SER A 220 -6.98 -6.36 9.88
N LYS A 221 -7.29 -7.61 10.13
CA LYS A 221 -8.03 -8.50 9.22
C LYS A 221 -9.46 -8.77 9.64
N THR A 222 -9.84 -8.33 10.84
CA THR A 222 -11.22 -8.36 11.34
C THR A 222 -11.67 -6.97 11.70
N PHE A 223 -12.93 -6.68 11.43
CA PHE A 223 -13.55 -5.42 11.80
C PHE A 223 -13.98 -5.44 13.27
N THR A 224 -13.65 -4.36 13.96
CA THR A 224 -14.20 -4.00 15.28
C THR A 224 -14.91 -2.66 15.20
N PRO A 225 -15.92 -2.35 16.07
CA PRO A 225 -16.74 -1.15 15.92
C PRO A 225 -15.99 0.18 15.98
N ASP A 226 -14.80 0.22 16.56
CA ASP A 226 -13.91 1.40 16.59
C ASP A 226 -13.14 1.63 15.28
N GLN A 227 -13.16 0.67 14.36
CA GLN A 227 -12.61 0.81 13.01
C GLN A 227 -13.64 1.40 12.05
N GLN A 228 -13.21 1.90 10.90
CA GLN A 228 -14.08 2.44 9.86
C GLN A 228 -14.88 1.33 9.16
N GLY A 229 -16.14 1.63 8.77
CA GLY A 229 -17.08 0.65 8.24
C GLY A 229 -16.67 -0.02 6.93
N ASP A 230 -15.75 0.58 6.18
CA ASP A 230 -15.18 0.06 4.93
C ASP A 230 -13.90 -0.78 5.13
N THR A 231 -13.56 -1.16 6.36
CA THR A 231 -12.46 -2.09 6.67
C THR A 231 -12.88 -3.56 6.40
N SER A 232 -13.38 -3.82 5.21
CA SER A 232 -13.99 -5.10 4.82
C SER A 232 -12.99 -6.19 4.48
N GLY A 233 -11.92 -5.83 3.75
CA GLY A 233 -10.77 -6.69 3.48
C GLY A 233 -9.79 -6.66 4.62
N GLY A 234 -9.56 -5.46 5.16
CA GLY A 234 -8.66 -5.18 6.27
C GLY A 234 -8.33 -3.70 6.37
N GLY A 235 -7.75 -3.31 7.50
CA GLY A 235 -7.18 -1.97 7.70
C GLY A 235 -5.66 -2.04 7.70
N VAL A 236 -5.00 -1.28 6.85
CA VAL A 236 -3.55 -1.15 6.79
C VAL A 236 -3.14 0.15 7.47
N ASN A 237 -2.58 0.06 8.67
CA ASN A 237 -2.15 1.22 9.45
C ASN A 237 -0.63 1.37 9.37
N ILE A 238 -0.18 2.45 8.75
CA ILE A 238 1.21 2.85 8.64
C ILE A 238 1.56 3.60 9.93
N LEU A 239 2.37 2.99 10.79
CA LEU A 239 2.88 3.64 11.97
C LEU A 239 4.17 4.39 11.64
N LEU A 240 4.14 5.69 11.87
CA LEU A 240 5.31 6.55 11.69
C LEU A 240 6.21 6.49 12.92
N ARG A 241 7.48 6.84 12.71
CA ARG A 241 8.44 6.99 13.79
C ARG A 241 8.00 8.10 14.74
N GLY A 242 8.01 7.78 16.02
CA GLY A 242 7.67 8.69 17.08
C GLY A 242 8.90 9.38 17.71
N ILE A 243 8.72 9.97 18.90
CA ILE A 243 9.75 10.69 19.63
C ILE A 243 10.62 9.68 20.39
N PRO A 244 11.93 9.64 20.12
CA PRO A 244 12.84 8.72 20.82
C PRO A 244 13.09 9.14 22.28
N GLU A 245 13.32 8.17 23.16
CA GLU A 245 13.71 8.44 24.54
C GLU A 245 15.10 9.06 24.64
N GLU A 246 16.06 8.54 23.87
CA GLU A 246 17.42 9.03 23.80
C GLU A 246 17.62 10.01 22.64
N THR A 247 18.58 10.91 22.76
CA THR A 247 18.94 11.79 21.64
C THR A 247 19.64 11.01 20.55
N ILE A 248 19.04 10.96 19.36
CA ILE A 248 19.59 10.28 18.19
C ILE A 248 19.93 11.26 17.07
N LEU A 249 20.97 10.92 16.34
CA LEU A 249 21.35 11.54 15.08
C LEU A 249 21.77 10.45 14.10
N THR A 250 21.02 10.27 13.02
CA THR A 250 21.30 9.22 12.05
C THR A 250 21.35 9.78 10.63
N PHE A 251 22.39 9.42 9.91
CA PHE A 251 22.54 9.69 8.48
C PHE A 251 22.68 8.38 7.73
N ARG A 252 21.90 8.20 6.65
CA ARG A 252 21.97 7.05 5.76
C ARG A 252 22.18 7.50 4.33
N MET A 253 22.97 6.74 3.59
CA MET A 253 23.17 6.96 2.15
C MET A 253 23.30 5.59 1.47
N GLN A 254 22.66 5.41 0.32
CA GLN A 254 22.68 4.17 -0.46
C GLN A 254 22.75 4.49 -1.95
N TYR A 255 23.62 3.78 -2.65
CA TYR A 255 23.71 3.73 -4.10
C TYR A 255 23.15 2.42 -4.59
N THR A 256 22.34 2.47 -5.67
CA THR A 256 21.75 1.27 -6.31
C THR A 256 22.25 1.14 -7.74
N TYR A 257 22.60 -0.08 -8.12
CA TYR A 257 22.92 -0.49 -9.48
C TYR A 257 21.88 -1.48 -9.96
N ASN A 258 21.12 -1.13 -11.01
CA ASN A 258 20.15 -2.01 -11.68
C ASN A 258 20.76 -2.59 -12.95
N THR A 259 20.61 -3.90 -13.18
CA THR A 259 21.23 -4.62 -14.31
C THR A 259 20.68 -4.23 -15.67
N GLN A 260 19.47 -3.67 -15.75
CA GLN A 260 18.84 -3.25 -17.00
C GLN A 260 18.97 -1.74 -17.25
N THR A 261 19.10 -0.93 -16.21
CA THR A 261 19.04 0.53 -16.29
C THR A 261 20.42 1.16 -16.15
N SER A 262 21.17 0.80 -15.11
CA SER A 262 22.37 1.56 -14.72
C SER A 262 23.47 1.53 -15.78
N GLY A 263 24.01 2.72 -16.10
CA GLY A 263 25.11 2.88 -17.04
C GLY A 263 24.74 2.78 -18.52
N ARG A 264 23.44 2.74 -18.85
CA ARG A 264 22.99 2.77 -20.25
C ARG A 264 23.21 4.15 -20.85
N ASN A 265 23.53 4.17 -22.15
CA ASN A 265 23.60 5.39 -22.98
C ASN A 265 22.40 5.49 -23.94
N ASP A 266 21.55 4.48 -23.98
CA ASP A 266 20.36 4.35 -24.81
C ASP A 266 19.08 4.28 -23.97
N PHE A 267 19.12 4.84 -22.76
CA PHE A 267 17.94 5.01 -21.89
C PHE A 267 16.87 5.81 -22.61
N LEU A 268 15.62 5.35 -22.59
CA LEU A 268 14.52 6.04 -23.24
C LEU A 268 14.09 7.25 -22.40
N THR A 269 14.12 8.40 -23.04
CA THR A 269 13.72 9.69 -22.50
C THR A 269 13.18 10.56 -23.63
N TYR A 270 13.17 11.86 -23.50
CA TYR A 270 12.84 12.82 -24.57
C TYR A 270 13.68 14.09 -24.45
N LYS A 271 13.67 14.92 -25.48
CA LYS A 271 14.45 16.16 -25.49
C LYS A 271 13.91 17.14 -24.43
N GLY A 272 14.75 17.45 -23.44
CA GLY A 272 14.37 18.28 -22.30
C GLY A 272 13.67 17.51 -21.17
N GLY A 273 13.57 16.18 -21.26
CA GLY A 273 13.13 15.31 -20.18
C GLY A 273 14.14 15.20 -19.04
N GLY A 274 13.73 14.52 -17.99
CA GLY A 274 14.47 14.34 -16.77
C GLY A 274 14.11 15.34 -15.67
N LEU A 275 14.53 15.03 -14.44
CA LEU A 275 14.13 15.73 -13.21
C LEU A 275 15.31 16.45 -12.57
N ASN A 276 15.05 17.63 -11.98
CA ASN A 276 16.00 18.29 -11.10
C ASN A 276 16.01 17.64 -9.70
N PHE A 277 16.88 18.12 -8.79
CA PHE A 277 17.01 17.57 -7.44
C PHE A 277 15.68 17.55 -6.65
N TRP A 278 14.79 18.49 -6.88
CA TRP A 278 13.52 18.59 -6.17
C TRP A 278 12.37 17.84 -6.86
N GLY A 279 12.61 17.23 -8.02
CA GLY A 279 11.60 16.53 -8.80
C GLY A 279 10.83 17.43 -9.75
N ASP A 280 11.27 18.67 -9.98
CA ASP A 280 10.66 19.47 -11.05
C ASP A 280 11.21 19.05 -12.40
N PRO A 281 10.41 19.11 -13.47
CA PRO A 281 10.86 18.77 -14.82
C PRO A 281 11.90 19.77 -15.31
N ASN A 282 12.90 19.28 -16.05
CA ASN A 282 13.95 20.14 -16.59
C ASN A 282 13.40 21.17 -17.59
N THR A 283 12.31 20.86 -18.25
CA THR A 283 11.58 21.78 -19.15
C THR A 283 10.22 22.09 -18.54
N PRO A 284 9.84 23.38 -18.39
CA PRO A 284 8.51 23.74 -17.89
C PRO A 284 7.39 23.11 -18.74
N LYS A 285 6.34 22.66 -18.07
CA LYS A 285 5.17 21.98 -18.66
C LYS A 285 3.89 22.75 -18.39
N ASP A 286 3.88 24.03 -18.75
CA ASP A 286 2.72 24.90 -18.52
C ASP A 286 1.77 24.87 -19.72
N ILE A 287 0.47 25.03 -19.45
CA ILE A 287 -0.55 25.23 -20.50
C ILE A 287 -0.25 26.53 -21.23
N GLN A 288 -0.10 26.46 -22.57
CA GLN A 288 0.11 27.62 -23.44
C GLN A 288 -1.13 27.77 -24.32
N VAL A 289 -2.22 28.26 -23.76
CA VAL A 289 -3.55 28.31 -24.40
C VAL A 289 -3.65 29.45 -25.41
N ASP A 290 -2.77 30.46 -25.34
CA ASP A 290 -2.95 31.78 -25.96
C ASP A 290 -2.93 31.79 -27.48
N ASN A 291 -2.30 30.81 -28.16
CA ASN A 291 -2.12 30.81 -29.59
C ASN A 291 -2.54 29.49 -30.28
N LEU A 292 -3.44 28.74 -29.69
CA LEU A 292 -3.95 27.47 -30.27
C LEU A 292 -2.79 26.55 -30.71
N GLY A 293 -1.82 26.35 -29.80
CA GLY A 293 -0.68 25.49 -30.03
C GLY A 293 0.43 26.01 -30.93
N ARG A 294 0.32 27.20 -31.49
CA ARG A 294 1.37 27.75 -32.37
C ARG A 294 2.67 28.07 -31.66
N ASP A 295 2.59 28.49 -30.41
CA ASP A 295 3.73 28.81 -29.55
C ASP A 295 4.16 27.66 -28.66
N TRP A 296 3.53 26.49 -28.80
CA TRP A 296 3.87 25.34 -28.00
C TRP A 296 5.25 24.81 -28.38
N THR A 297 6.07 24.62 -27.36
CA THR A 297 7.44 24.15 -27.47
C THR A 297 7.61 22.84 -26.70
N GLY A 298 8.70 22.16 -26.96
CA GLY A 298 9.04 20.92 -26.27
C GLY A 298 9.17 19.72 -27.20
N ALA A 299 9.42 18.58 -26.65
CA ALA A 299 9.48 17.33 -27.40
C ALA A 299 8.06 16.86 -27.76
N VAL A 300 7.91 16.29 -28.94
CA VAL A 300 6.68 15.63 -29.38
C VAL A 300 6.78 14.13 -29.18
N GLY A 301 7.98 13.58 -29.21
CA GLY A 301 8.24 12.17 -29.09
C GLY A 301 9.52 11.85 -28.33
N VAL A 302 9.85 10.56 -28.29
CA VAL A 302 10.93 10.00 -27.49
C VAL A 302 12.32 10.30 -28.06
N SER A 303 13.32 10.26 -27.22
CA SER A 303 14.73 10.27 -27.58
C SER A 303 15.53 9.32 -26.68
N ARG A 304 16.81 9.13 -26.96
CA ARG A 304 17.68 8.29 -26.17
C ARG A 304 18.76 9.11 -25.47
N GLY A 305 19.05 8.76 -24.21
CA GLY A 305 20.01 9.48 -23.37
C GLY A 305 20.75 8.55 -22.42
N GLY A 306 21.52 9.14 -21.51
CA GLY A 306 22.18 8.41 -20.43
C GLY A 306 21.19 8.13 -19.29
N ALA A 307 21.22 6.91 -18.75
CA ALA A 307 20.42 6.56 -17.59
C ALA A 307 20.85 7.40 -16.35
N PRO A 308 19.88 7.84 -15.52
CA PRO A 308 20.17 8.48 -14.24
C PRO A 308 20.94 7.59 -13.29
N VAL A 309 21.50 8.18 -12.23
CA VAL A 309 22.18 7.45 -11.15
C VAL A 309 21.22 7.31 -9.98
N ASP A 310 20.96 6.08 -9.54
CA ASP A 310 20.05 5.78 -8.45
C ASP A 310 20.76 5.95 -7.12
N LEU A 311 20.24 6.86 -6.32
CA LEU A 311 20.82 7.26 -5.05
C LEU A 311 19.71 7.62 -4.07
N LYS A 312 19.84 7.17 -2.82
CA LYS A 312 18.98 7.64 -1.74
C LYS A 312 19.76 8.01 -0.49
N TRP A 313 19.24 8.94 0.27
CA TRP A 313 19.77 9.32 1.56
C TRP A 313 18.69 9.82 2.51
N SER A 314 18.92 9.68 3.80
CA SER A 314 18.05 10.23 4.85
C SER A 314 18.86 10.77 6.02
N PHE A 315 18.27 11.75 6.70
CA PHE A 315 18.79 12.34 7.92
C PHE A 315 17.69 12.36 8.97
N ASP A 316 17.96 11.75 10.12
CA ASP A 316 17.05 11.69 11.25
C ASP A 316 17.67 12.34 12.45
N ALA A 317 16.90 13.10 13.21
CA ALA A 317 17.31 13.69 14.47
C ALA A 317 16.11 13.73 15.44
N GLY A 318 16.34 13.38 16.70
CA GLY A 318 15.26 13.42 17.69
C GLY A 318 15.79 13.17 19.09
N GLY A 319 14.91 13.37 20.06
CA GLY A 319 15.20 13.11 21.47
C GLY A 319 14.10 13.64 22.37
N SER A 320 14.15 13.25 23.62
CA SER A 320 13.25 13.71 24.67
C SER A 320 14.03 14.14 25.91
N ALA A 321 13.44 15.03 26.71
CA ALA A 321 14.00 15.50 27.95
C ALA A 321 12.89 15.73 28.98
N GLU A 322 13.19 15.41 30.23
CA GLU A 322 12.36 15.76 31.37
C GLU A 322 12.65 17.22 31.76
N ILE A 323 11.67 18.10 31.66
CA ILE A 323 11.79 19.55 31.92
C ILE A 323 11.31 19.95 33.31
N ALA A 324 10.48 19.11 33.93
CA ALA A 324 9.99 19.21 35.29
C ALA A 324 9.63 17.81 35.80
N ASP A 325 9.51 17.64 37.10
CA ASP A 325 9.16 16.36 37.71
C ASP A 325 7.87 15.81 37.09
N GLY A 326 8.00 14.66 36.42
CA GLY A 326 6.92 14.00 35.70
C GLY A 326 6.42 14.72 34.41
N VAL A 327 7.17 15.69 33.87
CA VAL A 327 6.85 16.36 32.60
C VAL A 327 7.96 16.16 31.58
N ARG A 328 7.69 15.36 30.56
CA ARG A 328 8.61 15.07 29.45
C ARG A 328 8.17 15.79 28.17
N ILE A 329 9.12 16.40 27.48
CA ILE A 329 8.93 16.93 26.13
C ILE A 329 9.88 16.26 25.17
N GLY A 330 9.49 16.16 23.91
CA GLY A 330 10.35 15.59 22.91
C GLY A 330 9.98 15.98 21.50
N GLY A 331 10.85 15.64 20.58
CA GLY A 331 10.62 15.84 19.16
C GLY A 331 11.49 14.91 18.31
N PHE A 332 11.00 14.61 17.13
CA PHE A 332 11.70 13.84 16.11
C PHE A 332 11.47 14.46 14.74
N GLN A 333 12.52 14.43 13.92
CA GLN A 333 12.40 14.82 12.52
C GLN A 333 13.21 13.88 11.63
N SER A 334 12.68 13.63 10.45
CA SER A 334 13.32 12.85 9.39
C SER A 334 13.17 13.57 8.07
N PHE A 335 14.26 13.75 7.35
CA PHE A 335 14.25 14.18 5.95
C PHE A 335 14.81 13.05 5.10
N PHE A 336 14.17 12.74 3.98
CA PHE A 336 14.62 11.73 3.04
C PHE A 336 14.55 12.25 1.60
N TRP A 337 15.44 11.68 0.77
CA TRP A 337 15.50 11.96 -0.65
C TRP A 337 15.98 10.71 -1.39
N GLU A 338 15.29 10.36 -2.50
CA GLU A 338 15.59 9.20 -3.34
C GLU A 338 15.45 9.57 -4.82
N ARG A 339 16.37 9.09 -5.65
CA ARG A 339 16.26 9.02 -7.11
C ARG A 339 16.29 7.55 -7.50
N ASP A 340 15.30 7.11 -8.25
CA ASP A 340 15.17 5.78 -8.81
C ASP A 340 14.96 5.85 -10.32
N SER A 341 15.43 4.86 -11.06
CA SER A 341 15.25 4.78 -12.49
C SER A 341 14.96 3.36 -12.96
N GLN A 342 14.08 3.22 -13.93
CA GLN A 342 13.67 1.94 -14.49
C GLN A 342 13.74 1.98 -16.00
N TYR A 343 14.15 0.86 -16.60
CA TYR A 343 14.20 0.72 -18.05
C TYR A 343 13.95 -0.73 -18.46
N TYR A 344 13.15 -0.89 -19.50
CA TYR A 344 13.08 -2.14 -20.25
C TYR A 344 12.87 -1.87 -21.74
N SER A 345 13.35 -2.78 -22.61
CA SER A 345 13.21 -2.70 -24.05
C SER A 345 12.69 -3.99 -24.69
N ASP A 346 12.34 -4.96 -23.87
CA ASP A 346 11.81 -6.28 -24.26
C ASP A 346 10.35 -6.46 -23.81
N GLY A 347 9.67 -5.33 -23.57
CA GLY A 347 8.27 -5.31 -23.24
C GLY A 347 7.38 -5.72 -24.41
N ILE A 348 6.26 -6.37 -24.09
CA ILE A 348 5.22 -6.77 -25.05
C ILE A 348 3.90 -6.27 -24.53
N ASP A 349 3.05 -5.72 -25.40
CA ASP A 349 1.64 -5.43 -25.14
C ASP A 349 0.83 -5.74 -26.40
N ARG A 350 -0.05 -6.74 -26.31
CA ARG A 350 -0.73 -7.32 -27.47
C ARG A 350 -2.23 -7.49 -27.22
N SER A 351 -3.03 -7.05 -28.16
CA SER A 351 -4.50 -7.18 -28.11
C SER A 351 -4.98 -8.25 -29.10
N TYR A 352 -5.73 -9.21 -28.56
CA TYR A 352 -6.32 -10.30 -29.33
C TYR A 352 -7.80 -10.45 -29.00
N TRP A 353 -8.54 -11.06 -29.94
CA TRP A 353 -9.92 -11.52 -29.75
C TRP A 353 -10.18 -12.83 -30.48
N VAL A 354 -11.37 -13.39 -30.29
CA VAL A 354 -11.85 -14.58 -31.01
C VAL A 354 -13.00 -14.15 -31.93
N THR A 355 -12.83 -14.32 -33.25
CA THR A 355 -13.81 -13.89 -34.26
C THR A 355 -14.91 -14.91 -34.50
N GLU A 356 -14.62 -16.21 -34.31
CA GLU A 356 -15.59 -17.32 -34.47
C GLU A 356 -15.39 -18.34 -33.34
N PRO A 357 -16.48 -18.93 -32.81
CA PRO A 357 -16.40 -19.96 -31.76
C PRO A 357 -15.50 -21.12 -32.13
N GLY A 358 -14.65 -21.52 -31.16
CA GLY A 358 -13.75 -22.66 -31.37
C GLY A 358 -12.52 -22.37 -32.26
N GLN A 359 -12.37 -21.14 -32.74
CA GLN A 359 -11.17 -20.70 -33.45
C GLN A 359 -10.12 -20.15 -32.46
N GLY A 360 -8.86 -20.13 -32.93
CA GLY A 360 -7.77 -19.49 -32.16
C GLY A 360 -7.97 -17.98 -32.08
N MET A 361 -7.25 -17.37 -31.13
CA MET A 361 -7.20 -15.91 -31.01
C MET A 361 -6.45 -15.32 -32.21
N VAL A 362 -6.97 -14.21 -32.70
CA VAL A 362 -6.36 -13.40 -33.76
C VAL A 362 -6.10 -11.98 -33.25
N PRO A 363 -5.13 -11.25 -33.80
CA PRO A 363 -4.92 -9.86 -33.46
C PRO A 363 -6.21 -9.05 -33.63
N ARG A 364 -6.46 -8.15 -32.69
CA ARG A 364 -7.65 -7.31 -32.71
C ARG A 364 -7.55 -6.30 -33.85
N THR A 365 -8.59 -6.25 -34.70
CA THR A 365 -8.76 -5.26 -35.76
C THR A 365 -10.13 -4.64 -35.63
N ASN A 366 -10.35 -3.48 -36.18
CA ASN A 366 -11.64 -2.78 -36.10
C ASN A 366 -12.83 -3.50 -36.75
N GLN A 367 -12.60 -4.20 -37.83
CA GLN A 367 -13.67 -4.80 -38.63
C GLN A 367 -13.41 -6.28 -38.97
N GLY A 368 -12.55 -6.94 -38.20
CA GLY A 368 -12.22 -8.36 -38.44
C GLY A 368 -11.23 -8.59 -39.57
N LEU A 369 -11.39 -7.94 -40.69
CA LEU A 369 -10.42 -7.93 -41.81
C LEU A 369 -10.16 -6.49 -42.23
N PRO A 370 -8.90 -6.11 -42.48
CA PRO A 370 -8.55 -4.76 -42.96
C PRO A 370 -9.26 -4.44 -44.27
N ASP A 371 -9.89 -3.28 -44.36
CA ASP A 371 -10.48 -2.77 -45.62
C ASP A 371 -9.43 -1.91 -46.38
N PRO A 372 -9.00 -2.33 -47.55
CA PRO A 372 -7.94 -1.64 -48.31
C PRO A 372 -8.29 -0.23 -48.78
N GLY A 373 -9.51 0.23 -48.62
CA GLY A 373 -10.00 1.52 -49.18
C GLY A 373 -10.20 2.61 -48.14
N ASP A 374 -10.14 2.31 -46.88
CA ASP A 374 -10.45 3.26 -45.80
C ASP A 374 -9.19 3.61 -45.02
N ASN A 375 -8.80 4.88 -44.95
CA ASN A 375 -7.73 5.37 -44.07
C ASN A 375 -8.18 5.55 -42.63
N SER A 376 -9.41 5.19 -42.29
CA SER A 376 -10.07 5.53 -41.02
C SER A 376 -9.91 4.50 -39.93
N GLY A 377 -8.96 3.59 -40.02
CA GLY A 377 -8.58 2.89 -38.83
C GLY A 377 -8.79 1.38 -38.74
N ASP A 378 -8.88 0.67 -39.85
CA ASP A 378 -9.04 -0.79 -39.87
C ASP A 378 -7.80 -1.57 -39.37
N TYR A 379 -6.68 -0.91 -39.14
CA TYR A 379 -5.37 -1.50 -38.81
C TYR A 379 -5.00 -1.38 -37.33
N ARG A 380 -5.93 -1.49 -36.44
CA ARG A 380 -5.69 -1.37 -34.99
C ARG A 380 -5.26 -2.69 -34.37
N THR A 381 -4.33 -3.34 -35.01
CA THR A 381 -3.63 -4.47 -34.41
C THR A 381 -2.62 -3.91 -33.44
N ALA A 382 -2.93 -3.97 -32.17
CA ALA A 382 -1.98 -3.64 -31.13
C ALA A 382 -1.14 -4.89 -30.79
N LEU A 383 -0.16 -5.20 -31.61
CA LEU A 383 0.87 -6.21 -31.31
C LEU A 383 2.18 -5.50 -30.95
N PHE A 384 2.12 -4.65 -29.93
CA PHE A 384 3.21 -3.76 -29.57
C PHE A 384 4.38 -4.49 -28.91
N ASP A 385 5.59 -4.16 -29.39
CA ASP A 385 6.82 -4.30 -28.65
C ASP A 385 7.09 -2.96 -27.94
N VAL A 386 7.36 -3.00 -26.63
CA VAL A 386 7.35 -1.81 -25.77
C VAL A 386 8.73 -1.56 -25.17
N THR A 387 9.23 -0.35 -25.34
CA THR A 387 10.38 0.19 -24.60
C THR A 387 9.89 1.27 -23.65
N ARG A 388 10.31 1.22 -22.39
CA ARG A 388 9.97 2.21 -21.38
C ARG A 388 11.20 2.66 -20.63
N GLY A 389 11.30 3.97 -20.38
CA GLY A 389 12.27 4.59 -19.49
C GLY A 389 11.54 5.48 -18.47
N VAL A 390 11.91 5.36 -17.21
CA VAL A 390 11.32 6.11 -16.10
C VAL A 390 12.42 6.66 -15.22
N GLU A 391 12.33 7.93 -14.84
CA GLU A 391 13.10 8.57 -13.79
C GLU A 391 12.13 9.06 -12.71
N ALA A 392 12.35 8.70 -11.45
CA ALA A 392 11.56 9.14 -10.32
C ALA A 392 12.42 9.82 -9.27
N ILE A 393 11.89 10.88 -8.67
CA ILE A 393 12.47 11.53 -7.48
C ILE A 393 11.42 11.58 -6.40
N GLN A 394 11.77 11.03 -5.25
CA GLN A 394 10.95 11.09 -4.05
C GLN A 394 11.70 11.82 -2.93
N TRP A 395 11.03 12.75 -2.27
CA TRP A 395 11.55 13.38 -1.07
C TRP A 395 10.44 13.78 -0.11
N GLY A 396 10.81 13.96 1.14
CA GLY A 396 9.83 14.41 2.13
C GLY A 396 10.42 14.69 3.50
N TRP A 397 9.56 15.13 4.38
CA TRP A 397 9.86 15.48 5.73
C TRP A 397 8.79 14.99 6.69
N LEU A 398 9.22 14.30 7.74
CA LEU A 398 8.42 13.93 8.90
C LEU A 398 8.89 14.77 10.10
N GLY A 399 7.96 15.41 10.79
CA GLY A 399 8.21 16.10 12.05
C GLY A 399 7.18 15.67 13.09
N THR A 400 7.63 15.25 14.27
CA THR A 400 6.76 14.95 15.41
C THR A 400 7.24 15.71 16.64
N ALA A 401 6.32 16.19 17.45
CA ALA A 401 6.63 16.81 18.75
C ALA A 401 5.53 16.45 19.75
N GLY A 402 5.89 16.33 21.02
CA GLY A 402 4.92 16.00 22.05
C GLY A 402 5.35 16.42 23.44
N ILE A 403 4.36 16.48 24.31
CA ILE A 403 4.49 16.67 25.75
C ILE A 403 3.72 15.56 26.46
N GLU A 404 4.35 14.95 27.44
CA GLU A 404 3.79 13.86 28.23
C GLU A 404 3.91 14.17 29.71
N THR A 405 2.86 13.82 30.44
CA THR A 405 2.84 13.78 31.90
C THR A 405 2.32 12.38 32.30
N GLU A 406 2.32 12.03 33.57
CA GLU A 406 1.84 10.75 34.08
C GLU A 406 0.45 10.36 33.50
N ASN A 407 -0.46 11.31 33.34
CA ASN A 407 -1.84 11.07 32.93
C ASN A 407 -2.25 11.73 31.61
N ASN A 408 -1.35 12.50 30.97
CA ASN A 408 -1.69 13.23 29.76
C ASN A 408 -0.59 13.18 28.73
N TYR A 409 -0.99 13.01 27.48
CA TYR A 409 -0.15 13.15 26.32
C TYR A 409 -0.81 14.09 25.32
N LEU A 410 -0.02 14.99 24.73
CA LEU A 410 -0.39 15.82 23.60
C LEU A 410 0.71 15.73 22.55
N GLY A 411 0.32 15.41 21.32
CA GLY A 411 1.25 15.26 20.22
C GLY A 411 0.82 16.03 18.97
N VAL A 412 1.80 16.40 18.17
CA VAL A 412 1.61 16.91 16.82
C VAL A 412 2.50 16.14 15.85
N THR A 413 1.94 15.75 14.72
CA THR A 413 2.67 15.08 13.64
C THR A 413 2.43 15.84 12.34
N PHE A 414 3.49 16.13 11.63
CA PHE A 414 3.46 16.67 10.27
C PHE A 414 4.23 15.75 9.35
N LEU A 415 3.60 15.35 8.25
CA LEU A 415 4.23 14.60 7.17
C LEU A 415 4.02 15.32 5.85
N TYR A 416 5.08 15.45 5.08
CA TYR A 416 5.04 15.86 3.68
C TYR A 416 5.84 14.87 2.86
N THR A 417 5.23 14.32 1.79
CA THR A 417 5.92 13.50 0.80
C THR A 417 5.59 14.00 -0.60
N ARG A 418 6.57 13.96 -1.47
CA ARG A 418 6.46 14.28 -2.89
C ARG A 418 7.16 13.19 -3.70
N THR A 419 6.48 12.65 -4.70
CA THR A 419 7.05 11.75 -5.71
C THR A 419 6.78 12.35 -7.08
N ALA A 420 7.84 12.68 -7.79
CA ALA A 420 7.78 13.13 -9.16
C ALA A 420 8.35 12.04 -10.08
N GLU A 421 7.65 11.75 -11.15
CA GLU A 421 8.03 10.74 -12.15
C GLU A 421 8.03 11.35 -13.53
N ASP A 422 9.11 11.12 -14.30
CA ASP A 422 9.24 11.49 -15.71
C ASP A 422 9.44 10.22 -16.52
N SER A 423 8.53 9.94 -17.45
CA SER A 423 8.50 8.69 -18.21
C SER A 423 8.37 8.90 -19.70
N ALA A 424 8.99 8.00 -20.46
CA ALA A 424 8.88 7.89 -21.89
C ALA A 424 8.56 6.46 -22.28
N ILE A 425 7.54 6.27 -23.13
CA ILE A 425 7.12 4.96 -23.64
C ILE A 425 7.17 5.01 -25.17
N LEU A 426 7.79 4.00 -25.75
CA LEU A 426 7.79 3.74 -27.19
C LEU A 426 7.13 2.38 -27.40
N ALA A 427 6.01 2.36 -28.10
CA ALA A 427 5.32 1.14 -28.50
C ALA A 427 5.29 1.04 -30.04
N GLU A 428 5.82 -0.05 -30.58
CA GLU A 428 5.95 -0.28 -32.02
C GLU A 428 5.29 -1.58 -32.41
N ASP A 429 4.34 -1.54 -33.35
CA ASP A 429 3.73 -2.71 -33.95
C ASP A 429 4.22 -2.90 -35.40
N GLN A 430 5.14 -3.81 -35.57
CA GLN A 430 5.61 -4.30 -36.87
C GLN A 430 5.00 -5.66 -37.18
N ASN A 431 4.54 -6.36 -36.17
CA ASN A 431 4.08 -7.74 -36.27
C ASN A 431 2.69 -7.83 -36.94
N GLY A 432 1.84 -6.84 -36.76
CA GLY A 432 0.52 -6.80 -37.39
C GLY A 432 0.58 -6.89 -38.91
N LYS A 433 1.53 -6.16 -39.52
CA LYS A 433 1.75 -6.22 -40.97
C LYS A 433 2.17 -7.62 -41.43
N ASP A 434 3.15 -8.20 -40.77
CA ASP A 434 3.69 -9.52 -41.10
C ASP A 434 2.64 -10.64 -40.85
N TYR A 435 1.79 -10.45 -39.86
CA TYR A 435 0.72 -11.40 -39.54
C TYR A 435 -0.35 -11.47 -40.66
N PHE A 436 -0.85 -10.29 -41.10
CA PHE A 436 -1.92 -10.23 -42.09
C PHE A 436 -1.45 -10.39 -43.53
N PHE A 437 -0.26 -9.87 -43.86
CA PHE A 437 0.28 -9.83 -45.21
C PHE A 437 1.73 -10.37 -45.23
N PRO A 438 1.93 -11.69 -45.12
CA PRO A 438 3.26 -12.29 -45.16
C PRO A 438 4.04 -11.88 -46.42
N GLY A 439 5.35 -11.69 -46.25
CA GLY A 439 6.24 -11.30 -47.34
C GLY A 439 6.36 -9.80 -47.54
N TYR A 440 6.05 -9.02 -46.49
CA TYR A 440 6.33 -7.59 -46.45
C TYR A 440 7.84 -7.32 -46.53
N ASP A 441 8.25 -6.36 -47.35
CA ASP A 441 9.63 -5.92 -47.51
C ASP A 441 9.67 -4.39 -47.60
N LEU A 442 10.45 -3.72 -46.74
CA LEU A 442 10.58 -2.28 -46.68
C LEU A 442 11.14 -1.67 -47.98
N ASP A 443 11.98 -2.40 -48.67
CA ASP A 443 12.80 -1.91 -49.77
C ASP A 443 12.32 -2.42 -51.14
N ASP A 444 11.50 -3.48 -51.19
CA ASP A 444 11.02 -4.09 -52.43
C ASP A 444 9.52 -3.78 -52.71
N PRO A 445 9.22 -2.80 -53.60
CA PRO A 445 7.83 -2.46 -53.94
C PRO A 445 7.09 -3.59 -54.69
N GLU A 446 7.77 -4.58 -55.22
CA GLU A 446 7.20 -5.76 -55.87
C GLU A 446 6.89 -6.92 -54.92
N SER A 447 7.27 -6.80 -53.64
CA SER A 447 7.02 -7.82 -52.66
C SER A 447 5.52 -8.10 -52.49
N PRO A 448 5.10 -9.38 -52.37
CA PRO A 448 3.70 -9.75 -52.25
C PRO A 448 2.98 -9.08 -51.06
N GLY A 449 3.66 -8.89 -49.96
CA GLY A 449 3.14 -8.22 -48.77
C GLY A 449 2.93 -6.71 -48.97
N ASN A 450 3.58 -6.11 -49.99
CA ASN A 450 3.49 -4.70 -50.31
C ASN A 450 2.45 -4.36 -51.42
N ALA A 451 1.61 -5.32 -51.81
CA ALA A 451 0.61 -5.11 -52.84
C ALA A 451 -0.22 -3.82 -52.58
N PRO A 452 -0.62 -3.07 -53.62
CA PRO A 452 -1.39 -1.83 -53.44
C PRO A 452 -2.66 -2.00 -52.61
N SER A 453 -3.30 -3.15 -52.72
CA SER A 453 -4.47 -3.52 -51.89
C SER A 453 -4.19 -3.68 -50.39
N ASN A 454 -2.93 -3.94 -50.02
CA ASN A 454 -2.52 -4.21 -48.66
C ASN A 454 -1.84 -3.01 -47.99
N ARG A 455 -1.61 -1.95 -48.77
CA ARG A 455 -0.72 -0.85 -48.39
C ARG A 455 -1.16 -0.15 -47.09
N PHE A 456 -2.45 0.13 -46.94
CA PHE A 456 -3.03 0.77 -45.77
C PHE A 456 -3.75 -0.21 -44.84
N ALA A 457 -3.91 -1.44 -45.25
CA ALA A 457 -4.71 -2.41 -44.53
C ALA A 457 -4.07 -2.91 -43.22
N ALA A 458 -2.74 -2.99 -43.17
CA ALA A 458 -1.99 -3.34 -41.93
C ALA A 458 -0.62 -2.64 -41.94
N PRO A 459 -0.56 -1.32 -41.75
CA PRO A 459 0.71 -0.61 -41.64
C PRO A 459 1.46 -0.97 -40.37
N TRP A 460 2.74 -0.62 -40.31
CA TRP A 460 3.44 -0.57 -39.06
C TRP A 460 2.97 0.61 -38.22
N LEU A 461 2.72 0.38 -36.91
CA LEU A 461 2.26 1.39 -35.97
C LEU A 461 3.38 1.80 -35.02
N ARG A 462 3.43 3.08 -34.67
CA ARG A 462 4.29 3.62 -33.63
C ARG A 462 3.48 4.59 -32.78
N THR A 463 3.52 4.38 -31.46
CA THR A 463 3.03 5.37 -30.49
C THR A 463 4.14 5.75 -29.53
N GLU A 464 4.22 7.04 -29.25
CA GLU A 464 5.21 7.66 -28.36
C GLU A 464 4.45 8.39 -27.26
N THR A 465 4.70 8.06 -26.00
CA THR A 465 4.05 8.72 -24.87
C THR A 465 5.10 9.32 -23.94
N LEU A 466 4.93 10.58 -23.60
CA LEU A 466 5.76 11.33 -22.67
C LEU A 466 4.88 11.79 -21.52
N THR A 467 5.25 11.46 -20.29
CA THR A 467 4.45 11.79 -19.11
C THR A 467 5.35 12.29 -18.00
N TYR A 468 4.97 13.39 -17.38
CA TYR A 468 5.49 13.85 -16.11
C TYR A 468 4.35 13.84 -15.10
N THR A 469 4.56 13.25 -13.93
CA THR A 469 3.56 13.19 -12.85
C THR A 469 4.18 13.68 -11.56
N ASP A 470 3.48 14.54 -10.83
CA ASP A 470 3.87 15.06 -9.52
C ASP A 470 2.79 14.70 -8.50
N ARG A 471 3.09 13.78 -7.58
CA ARG A 471 2.19 13.32 -6.52
C ARG A 471 2.68 13.80 -5.17
N ARG A 472 1.78 14.35 -4.37
CA ARG A 472 2.10 14.90 -3.04
C ARG A 472 1.06 14.48 -2.03
N ILE A 473 1.52 14.17 -0.81
CA ILE A 473 0.66 14.02 0.36
C ILE A 473 1.22 14.90 1.47
N GLN A 474 0.34 15.66 2.08
CA GLN A 474 0.62 16.46 3.27
C GLN A 474 -0.41 16.13 4.35
N THR A 475 0.05 15.84 5.55
CA THR A 475 -0.81 15.56 6.71
C THR A 475 -0.32 16.33 7.91
N LEU A 476 -1.24 17.03 8.57
CA LEU A 476 -1.04 17.64 9.88
C LEU A 476 -2.04 17.05 10.86
N ALA A 477 -1.55 16.47 11.93
CA ALA A 477 -2.37 15.82 12.93
C ALA A 477 -2.03 16.31 14.35
N PHE A 478 -3.07 16.48 15.14
CA PHE A 478 -2.99 16.72 16.59
C PHE A 478 -3.69 15.56 17.27
N ASN A 479 -3.05 14.99 18.25
CA ASN A 479 -3.60 13.88 19.03
C ASN A 479 -3.36 14.10 20.51
N GLY A 480 -4.28 13.61 21.31
CA GLY A 480 -4.17 13.67 22.76
C GLY A 480 -4.73 12.43 23.42
N ARG A 481 -4.12 12.06 24.56
CA ARG A 481 -4.59 11.01 25.45
C ARG A 481 -4.61 11.54 26.86
N HIS A 482 -5.72 11.31 27.54
CA HIS A 482 -5.95 11.78 28.91
C HIS A 482 -6.55 10.66 29.74
N THR A 483 -5.82 10.17 30.73
CA THR A 483 -6.34 9.24 31.73
C THR A 483 -6.87 10.07 32.89
N LEU A 484 -8.18 10.01 33.11
CA LEU A 484 -8.82 10.76 34.20
C LEU A 484 -8.54 10.06 35.52
N PRO A 485 -7.96 10.75 36.55
CA PRO A 485 -7.65 10.17 37.85
C PRO A 485 -8.94 10.03 38.68
N ILE A 486 -9.86 9.19 38.24
CA ILE A 486 -11.09 8.87 38.96
C ILE A 486 -10.80 7.65 39.82
N GLU A 487 -11.14 7.73 41.13
CA GLU A 487 -11.05 6.58 42.01
C GLU A 487 -11.95 5.46 41.53
N GLU A 488 -11.53 4.21 41.71
CA GLU A 488 -12.31 3.05 41.36
C GLU A 488 -13.72 3.12 41.95
N PHE A 489 -14.72 2.87 41.15
CA PHE A 489 -16.12 2.90 41.57
C PHE A 489 -16.87 1.66 41.07
N GLY A 490 -17.83 1.19 41.85
CA GLY A 490 -18.59 0.01 41.45
C GLY A 490 -19.09 -0.80 42.66
N VAL A 491 -19.37 -2.08 42.40
CA VAL A 491 -19.75 -3.05 43.38
C VAL A 491 -18.56 -3.96 43.62
N ARG A 492 -17.93 -3.82 44.77
CA ARG A 492 -16.74 -4.62 45.16
C ARG A 492 -16.97 -6.10 44.91
N ASP A 493 -15.96 -6.79 44.40
CA ASP A 493 -15.96 -8.21 44.03
C ASP A 493 -16.99 -8.62 42.93
N ALA A 494 -17.68 -7.65 42.32
CA ALA A 494 -18.61 -7.94 41.23
C ALA A 494 -18.28 -7.17 39.93
N LEU A 495 -18.15 -5.84 40.02
CA LEU A 495 -17.82 -4.98 38.85
C LEU A 495 -17.23 -3.67 39.38
N MET A 496 -15.95 -3.44 39.10
CA MET A 496 -15.23 -2.20 39.47
C MET A 496 -14.73 -1.51 38.23
N PHE A 497 -15.13 -0.27 38.02
CA PHE A 497 -14.66 0.59 36.94
C PHE A 497 -13.45 1.38 37.41
N GLN A 498 -12.47 1.53 36.50
CA GLN A 498 -11.28 2.34 36.72
C GLN A 498 -11.40 3.68 36.01
N GLY A 499 -10.40 4.56 36.19
CA GLY A 499 -10.38 5.86 35.56
C GLY A 499 -10.43 5.77 34.04
N PRO A 500 -11.39 6.46 33.39
CA PRO A 500 -11.52 6.39 31.92
C PRO A 500 -10.36 7.09 31.23
N THR A 501 -9.97 6.54 30.07
CA THR A 501 -9.04 7.16 29.14
C THR A 501 -9.79 7.79 27.98
N LEU A 502 -9.45 9.04 27.68
CA LEU A 502 -9.96 9.81 26.57
C LEU A 502 -8.86 9.94 25.51
N ASP A 503 -9.10 9.42 24.32
CA ASP A 503 -8.22 9.57 23.15
C ASP A 503 -8.93 10.39 22.07
N TRP A 504 -8.24 11.38 21.51
CA TRP A 504 -8.78 12.15 20.41
C TRP A 504 -7.73 12.47 19.36
N THR A 505 -8.19 12.59 18.11
CA THR A 505 -7.37 13.00 16.97
C THR A 505 -8.10 14.02 16.13
N ILE A 506 -7.41 15.08 15.73
CA ILE A 506 -7.84 16.05 14.74
C ILE A 506 -6.79 16.09 13.65
N ALA A 507 -7.19 15.84 12.42
CA ALA A 507 -6.25 15.81 11.31
C ALA A 507 -6.80 16.54 10.08
N THR A 508 -5.89 17.13 9.33
CA THR A 508 -6.15 17.60 7.97
C THR A 508 -5.09 17.04 7.05
N SER A 509 -5.52 16.54 5.90
CA SER A 509 -4.64 15.95 4.91
C SER A 509 -5.01 16.42 3.52
N ILE A 510 -4.01 16.64 2.67
CA ILE A 510 -4.17 17.06 1.27
C ILE A 510 -3.35 16.10 0.43
N ALA A 511 -3.97 15.52 -0.58
CA ALA A 511 -3.29 14.77 -1.63
C ALA A 511 -3.48 15.49 -2.97
N THR A 512 -2.41 15.59 -3.77
CA THR A 512 -2.47 16.18 -5.12
C THR A 512 -1.77 15.28 -6.12
N LEU A 513 -2.36 15.19 -7.31
CA LEU A 513 -1.74 14.65 -8.50
C LEU A 513 -1.78 15.75 -9.57
N ASN A 514 -0.61 16.07 -10.11
CA ASN A 514 -0.48 16.98 -11.23
C ASN A 514 0.24 16.26 -12.37
N GLU A 515 -0.46 16.07 -13.49
CA GLU A 515 0.06 15.50 -14.74
C GLU A 515 -0.02 16.58 -15.84
N PRO A 516 0.88 17.55 -15.83
CA PRO A 516 0.89 18.58 -16.84
C PRO A 516 1.51 18.03 -18.12
N ASP A 517 0.80 18.24 -19.24
CA ASP A 517 1.33 18.00 -20.56
C ASP A 517 1.78 16.54 -20.81
N LYS A 518 0.89 15.59 -20.55
CA LYS A 518 1.04 14.24 -21.09
C LYS A 518 0.91 14.31 -22.61
N ILE A 519 1.98 13.92 -23.31
CA ILE A 519 2.06 13.98 -24.77
C ILE A 519 1.94 12.58 -25.34
N GLN A 520 1.06 12.41 -26.32
CA GLN A 520 0.92 11.19 -27.09
C GLN A 520 1.04 11.51 -28.58
N PHE A 521 1.96 10.85 -29.28
CA PHE A 521 2.17 11.01 -30.71
C PHE A 521 2.07 9.65 -31.41
N GLY A 522 1.18 9.56 -32.42
CA GLY A 522 0.95 8.34 -33.17
C GLY A 522 1.35 8.49 -34.64
N SER A 523 2.06 7.51 -35.18
CA SER A 523 2.37 7.42 -36.58
C SER A 523 2.22 6.01 -37.13
N ILE A 524 1.90 5.90 -38.41
CA ILE A 524 1.86 4.67 -39.19
C ILE A 524 2.86 4.74 -40.32
N TYR A 525 3.48 3.63 -40.70
CA TYR A 525 4.32 3.50 -41.85
C TYR A 525 3.66 2.63 -42.92
N VAL A 526 3.56 3.18 -44.10
CA VAL A 526 3.01 2.54 -45.31
C VAL A 526 4.16 2.17 -46.23
N PRO A 527 4.35 0.90 -46.61
CA PRO A 527 5.45 0.48 -47.46
C PRO A 527 5.36 1.02 -48.90
N PRO A 528 6.47 1.07 -49.62
CA PRO A 528 6.43 1.28 -51.06
C PRO A 528 5.68 0.14 -51.75
N SER A 529 4.98 0.42 -52.82
CA SER A 529 4.16 -0.57 -53.54
C SER A 529 4.19 -0.33 -55.07
N LEU A 530 4.31 -1.43 -55.83
CA LEU A 530 4.21 -1.33 -57.27
C LEU A 530 2.74 -1.31 -57.69
N ASN A 531 2.26 -0.15 -58.13
CA ASN A 531 0.98 -0.04 -58.78
C ASN A 531 1.09 -0.55 -60.22
N PRO A 532 0.34 -1.59 -60.64
CA PRO A 532 0.44 -2.17 -61.98
C PRO A 532 -0.01 -1.22 -63.08
N GLY A 533 -0.58 -0.04 -62.72
CA GLY A 533 -1.11 0.91 -63.69
C GLY A 533 -2.42 0.40 -64.37
N PHE A 534 -2.78 1.04 -65.47
CA PHE A 534 -3.91 0.66 -66.27
C PHE A 534 -3.49 0.64 -67.76
N PRO A 535 -2.85 -0.43 -68.22
CA PRO A 535 -2.40 -0.55 -69.59
C PRO A 535 -3.55 -0.51 -70.58
N PRO A 536 -3.38 0.18 -71.73
CA PRO A 536 -2.18 0.93 -72.19
C PRO A 536 -2.09 2.36 -71.73
N PHE A 537 -3.00 2.84 -70.90
CA PHE A 537 -3.15 4.28 -70.58
C PHE A 537 -2.25 4.77 -69.45
N VAL A 538 -1.98 3.92 -68.47
CA VAL A 538 -1.12 4.24 -67.34
C VAL A 538 -0.07 3.12 -67.18
N PRO A 539 1.21 3.39 -67.40
CA PRO A 539 2.25 2.38 -67.14
C PRO A 539 2.35 2.06 -65.62
N PRO A 540 2.91 0.91 -65.26
CA PRO A 540 3.23 0.62 -63.87
C PRO A 540 4.12 1.71 -63.26
N PHE A 541 3.85 2.06 -62.00
CA PHE A 541 4.65 3.05 -61.25
C PHE A 541 4.75 2.65 -59.78
N VAL A 542 5.81 3.08 -59.11
CA VAL A 542 6.01 2.82 -57.69
C VAL A 542 5.30 3.92 -56.90
N LEU A 543 4.44 3.49 -55.97
CA LEU A 543 3.93 4.34 -54.92
C LEU A 543 4.99 4.40 -53.79
N PRO A 544 5.49 5.59 -53.41
CA PRO A 544 6.51 5.69 -52.38
C PRO A 544 5.99 5.24 -51.01
N GLY A 545 6.88 4.69 -50.19
CA GLY A 545 6.61 4.48 -48.75
C GLY A 545 6.62 5.81 -47.99
N GLY A 546 6.04 5.83 -46.80
CA GLY A 546 6.04 7.04 -45.96
C GLY A 546 5.29 6.85 -44.64
N GLN A 547 5.42 7.85 -43.77
CA GLN A 547 4.73 7.91 -42.51
C GLN A 547 3.52 8.83 -42.57
N PHE A 548 2.44 8.41 -41.89
CA PHE A 548 1.17 9.15 -41.82
C PHE A 548 0.69 9.20 -40.37
N GLY A 549 -0.19 10.16 -40.05
CA GLY A 549 -0.76 10.27 -38.71
C GLY A 549 -1.63 9.08 -38.36
N TYR A 550 -1.41 8.51 -37.20
CA TYR A 550 -2.25 7.50 -36.63
C TYR A 550 -3.32 8.11 -35.73
N LYS A 551 -4.57 7.76 -35.98
CA LYS A 551 -5.72 8.24 -35.21
C LYS A 551 -6.36 7.07 -34.48
N PRO A 552 -6.47 7.12 -33.13
CA PRO A 552 -7.05 6.03 -32.37
C PRO A 552 -8.58 5.95 -32.53
N ASP A 553 -9.12 4.78 -32.32
CA ASP A 553 -10.56 4.48 -32.44
C ASP A 553 -11.45 5.34 -31.58
N ALA A 554 -11.12 5.38 -30.32
CA ALA A 554 -11.89 6.10 -29.33
C ALA A 554 -11.99 7.59 -29.64
N ASN A 555 -10.99 8.10 -30.37
CA ASN A 555 -10.79 9.51 -30.57
C ASN A 555 -10.58 9.83 -32.07
N PHE A 556 -11.40 9.24 -32.93
CA PHE A 556 -11.26 9.39 -34.39
C PHE A 556 -11.31 10.85 -34.87
N LEU A 557 -11.83 11.76 -34.08
CA LEU A 557 -11.80 13.19 -34.32
C LEU A 557 -10.47 13.85 -33.94
N LEU A 558 -9.71 13.28 -33.04
CA LEU A 558 -8.42 13.78 -32.62
C LEU A 558 -7.36 13.61 -33.71
N GLY A 559 -6.32 14.42 -33.68
CA GLY A 559 -5.15 14.26 -34.51
C GLY A 559 -4.21 13.16 -33.97
N ASN A 560 -3.06 13.05 -34.62
CA ASN A 560 -2.02 12.11 -34.18
C ASN A 560 -1.13 12.66 -33.06
N LEU A 561 -1.30 13.92 -32.67
CA LEU A 561 -0.68 14.55 -31.51
C LEU A 561 -1.77 14.94 -30.51
N GLN A 562 -1.65 14.41 -29.31
CA GLN A 562 -2.49 14.77 -28.17
C GLN A 562 -1.65 15.33 -27.04
N ARG A 563 -2.20 16.29 -26.31
CA ARG A 563 -1.62 16.85 -25.09
C ARG A 563 -2.70 16.96 -24.04
N THR A 564 -2.50 16.29 -22.90
CA THR A 564 -3.44 16.23 -21.79
C THR A 564 -2.84 16.89 -20.56
N PHE A 565 -3.62 17.72 -19.91
CA PHE A 565 -3.28 18.36 -18.63
C PHE A 565 -4.28 17.89 -17.61
N LYS A 566 -3.81 17.33 -16.49
CA LYS A 566 -4.67 16.78 -15.46
C LYS A 566 -4.23 17.25 -14.09
N TYR A 567 -5.19 17.71 -13.31
CA TYR A 567 -4.99 18.09 -11.92
C TYR A 567 -6.04 17.46 -11.03
N ILE A 568 -5.60 16.76 -9.99
CA ILE A 568 -6.48 16.18 -8.98
C ILE A 568 -6.03 16.68 -7.62
N GLU A 569 -6.99 17.15 -6.83
CA GLU A 569 -6.77 17.53 -5.43
C GLU A 569 -7.84 16.88 -4.56
N GLU A 570 -7.40 16.24 -3.49
CA GLU A 570 -8.30 15.68 -2.50
C GLU A 570 -7.90 16.15 -1.12
N GLU A 571 -8.83 16.83 -0.45
CA GLU A 571 -8.67 17.33 0.91
C GLU A 571 -9.52 16.51 1.88
N SER A 572 -8.93 16.08 2.99
CA SER A 572 -9.62 15.39 4.09
C SER A 572 -9.51 16.20 5.38
N SER A 573 -10.61 16.28 6.11
CA SER A 573 -10.67 16.81 7.48
C SER A 573 -11.31 15.78 8.38
N GLN A 574 -10.56 15.29 9.35
CA GLN A 574 -10.95 14.19 10.22
C GLN A 574 -10.94 14.59 11.68
N PHE A 575 -11.93 14.08 12.40
CA PHE A 575 -12.01 14.12 13.86
C PHE A 575 -12.41 12.76 14.40
N SER A 576 -11.71 12.29 15.43
CA SER A 576 -12.10 11.11 16.21
C SER A 576 -12.00 11.39 17.71
N LEU A 577 -12.90 10.79 18.47
CA LEU A 577 -12.91 10.85 19.92
C LEU A 577 -13.33 9.48 20.45
N ASN A 578 -12.52 8.90 21.34
CA ASN A 578 -12.78 7.63 21.97
C ASN A 578 -12.70 7.78 23.48
N ILE A 579 -13.59 7.11 24.20
CA ILE A 579 -13.62 7.02 25.66
C ILE A 579 -13.56 5.54 26.01
N THR A 580 -12.48 5.11 26.65
CA THR A 580 -12.32 3.74 27.13
C THR A 580 -12.43 3.75 28.64
N VAL A 581 -13.34 2.95 29.16
CA VAL A 581 -13.55 2.77 30.59
C VAL A 581 -13.15 1.33 30.96
N PRO A 582 -11.94 1.12 31.51
CA PRO A 582 -11.54 -0.18 31.99
C PRO A 582 -12.39 -0.61 33.20
N PHE A 583 -12.57 -1.92 33.34
CA PHE A 583 -13.21 -2.51 34.51
C PHE A 583 -12.63 -3.87 34.84
N THR A 584 -12.73 -4.25 36.11
CA THR A 584 -12.53 -5.61 36.58
C THR A 584 -13.84 -6.17 37.13
N GLN A 585 -14.06 -7.47 36.96
CA GLN A 585 -15.27 -8.14 37.43
C GLN A 585 -14.92 -9.36 38.26
N TRP A 586 -15.70 -10.44 38.16
CA TRP A 586 -15.48 -11.70 38.89
C TRP A 586 -14.21 -12.46 38.47
N THR A 587 -13.53 -12.05 37.43
CA THR A 587 -12.18 -12.45 37.05
C THR A 587 -11.20 -11.36 37.45
N ASP A 588 -9.93 -11.70 37.68
CA ASP A 588 -8.90 -10.70 37.91
C ASP A 588 -8.41 -10.04 36.58
N ASP A 589 -8.94 -10.50 35.44
CA ASP A 589 -8.61 -9.94 34.11
C ASP A 589 -9.37 -8.63 33.88
N GLU A 590 -8.70 -7.68 33.27
CA GLU A 590 -9.26 -6.39 32.92
C GLU A 590 -10.08 -6.46 31.63
N GLY A 591 -11.32 -5.98 31.69
CA GLY A 591 -12.16 -5.71 30.53
C GLY A 591 -12.31 -4.20 30.28
N PHE A 592 -12.98 -3.83 29.21
CA PHE A 592 -13.31 -2.43 28.96
C PHE A 592 -14.66 -2.25 28.27
N VAL A 593 -15.22 -1.06 28.44
CA VAL A 593 -16.28 -0.53 27.59
C VAL A 593 -15.72 0.69 26.85
N LYS A 594 -15.92 0.74 25.53
CA LYS A 594 -15.38 1.79 24.68
C LYS A 594 -16.52 2.43 23.87
N PHE A 595 -16.56 3.74 23.85
CA PHE A 595 -17.49 4.55 23.06
C PHE A 595 -16.70 5.53 22.22
N GLY A 596 -17.19 5.83 21.03
CA GLY A 596 -16.52 6.85 20.25
C GLY A 596 -17.37 7.44 19.15
N THR A 597 -16.81 8.49 18.57
CA THR A 597 -17.35 9.17 17.41
C THR A 597 -16.25 9.40 16.38
N PHE A 598 -16.64 9.35 15.13
CA PHE A 598 -15.76 9.59 14.00
C PHE A 598 -16.47 10.50 12.99
N TYR A 599 -15.71 11.46 12.49
CA TYR A 599 -16.13 12.34 11.41
C TYR A 599 -14.99 12.45 10.40
N ASP A 600 -15.32 12.27 9.12
CA ASP A 600 -14.40 12.49 8.00
C ASP A 600 -15.14 13.18 6.87
N LYS A 601 -14.57 14.28 6.39
CA LYS A 601 -15.07 15.03 5.24
C LYS A 601 -13.97 15.11 4.20
N VAL A 602 -14.25 14.55 3.03
CA VAL A 602 -13.36 14.57 1.86
C VAL A 602 -14.00 15.48 0.81
N ASN A 603 -13.20 16.39 0.23
CA ASN A 603 -13.54 17.15 -0.97
C ASN A 603 -12.51 16.81 -2.04
N ARG A 604 -12.97 16.49 -3.24
CA ARG A 604 -12.13 16.19 -4.39
C ARG A 604 -12.46 17.15 -5.53
N ARG A 605 -11.42 17.68 -6.16
CA ARG A 605 -11.48 18.38 -7.45
C ARG A 605 -10.75 17.55 -8.49
N PHE A 606 -11.38 17.34 -9.61
CA PHE A 606 -10.79 16.77 -10.81
C PHE A 606 -10.93 17.78 -11.95
N ASP A 607 -9.85 17.98 -12.69
CA ASP A 607 -9.76 19.00 -13.74
C ASP A 607 -8.85 18.42 -14.83
N GLN A 608 -9.39 18.25 -16.03
CA GLN A 608 -8.65 17.69 -17.16
C GLN A 608 -8.92 18.45 -18.44
N GLU A 609 -7.86 18.91 -19.10
CA GLU A 609 -7.88 19.61 -20.37
C GLU A 609 -7.15 18.81 -21.44
N ASN A 610 -7.78 18.63 -22.61
CA ASN A 610 -7.21 17.91 -23.74
C ASN A 610 -7.10 18.78 -24.99
N PHE A 611 -5.98 18.65 -25.66
CA PHE A 611 -5.69 19.39 -26.89
C PHE A 611 -5.16 18.41 -27.95
N SER A 612 -5.50 18.68 -29.23
CA SER A 612 -5.06 17.86 -30.37
C SER A 612 -4.93 18.67 -31.67
N ASN A 613 -4.12 18.19 -32.60
CA ASN A 613 -4.04 18.68 -33.98
C ASN A 613 -5.21 18.10 -34.79
N PHE A 614 -6.39 18.61 -34.55
CA PHE A 614 -7.63 18.14 -35.15
C PHE A 614 -7.58 18.11 -36.71
N ASN A 615 -8.04 17.00 -37.30
CA ASN A 615 -8.15 16.78 -38.73
C ASN A 615 -6.84 16.98 -39.53
N ASP A 616 -5.68 16.94 -38.88
CA ASP A 616 -4.41 17.02 -39.54
C ASP A 616 -4.20 15.79 -40.46
N GLN A 617 -3.91 16.07 -41.74
CA GLN A 617 -3.67 15.07 -42.78
C GLN A 617 -2.19 15.02 -43.18
N SER A 618 -1.30 15.55 -42.37
CA SER A 618 0.12 15.61 -42.63
C SER A 618 0.74 14.21 -42.80
N SER A 619 1.81 14.16 -43.60
CA SER A 619 2.61 12.98 -43.85
C SER A 619 4.10 13.34 -43.84
N PHE A 620 4.92 12.34 -43.58
CA PHE A 620 6.36 12.46 -43.52
C PHE A 620 7.03 11.45 -44.47
N ASP A 621 7.68 11.95 -45.50
CA ASP A 621 8.36 11.14 -46.52
C ASP A 621 9.74 10.70 -46.02
N ALA A 622 9.73 9.74 -45.07
CA ALA A 622 10.93 9.17 -44.48
C ALA A 622 10.72 7.67 -44.16
N PRO A 623 11.82 6.88 -44.18
CA PRO A 623 11.76 5.47 -43.83
C PRO A 623 11.40 5.27 -42.35
N TRP A 624 10.99 4.04 -41.98
CA TRP A 624 10.50 3.67 -40.64
C TRP A 624 11.47 3.97 -39.48
N ASN A 625 12.78 3.81 -39.74
CA ASN A 625 13.81 4.05 -38.72
C ASN A 625 14.06 5.53 -38.40
N VAL A 626 13.42 6.46 -39.13
CA VAL A 626 13.42 7.89 -38.81
C VAL A 626 12.16 8.23 -38.05
N PHE A 627 12.30 8.79 -36.88
CA PHE A 627 11.17 9.16 -36.02
C PHE A 627 10.58 10.48 -36.52
N TRP A 628 9.32 10.45 -36.95
CA TRP A 628 8.64 11.66 -37.42
C TRP A 628 8.48 12.69 -36.30
N SER A 629 8.29 12.27 -35.07
CA SER A 629 8.18 13.14 -33.90
C SER A 629 9.39 14.07 -33.70
N GLU A 630 10.60 13.64 -34.11
CA GLU A 630 11.81 14.48 -34.02
C GLU A 630 11.78 15.65 -34.98
N PHE A 631 11.01 15.54 -36.07
CA PHE A 631 10.93 16.51 -37.19
C PHE A 631 9.53 17.14 -37.30
N PHE A 632 8.63 16.88 -36.38
CA PHE A 632 7.27 17.40 -36.39
C PHE A 632 7.26 18.89 -36.03
N PRO A 633 6.94 19.80 -37.01
CA PRO A 633 7.01 21.24 -36.77
C PRO A 633 5.70 21.71 -36.11
N LEU A 634 5.68 21.87 -34.84
CA LEU A 634 4.49 22.24 -34.05
C LEU A 634 3.81 23.51 -34.61
N GLU A 635 4.57 24.50 -35.07
CA GLU A 635 4.05 25.74 -35.61
C GLU A 635 3.19 25.56 -36.88
N ASN A 636 3.31 24.45 -37.59
CA ASN A 636 2.53 24.15 -38.79
C ASN A 636 1.32 23.25 -38.54
N HIS A 637 1.16 22.76 -37.37
CA HIS A 637 0.11 21.81 -36.94
C HIS A 637 -0.70 22.44 -35.81
N PRO A 638 -1.69 23.29 -36.10
CA PRO A 638 -2.44 23.99 -35.09
C PRO A 638 -3.14 22.98 -34.18
N ILE A 639 -2.94 23.16 -32.89
CA ILE A 639 -3.54 22.35 -31.83
C ILE A 639 -4.73 23.15 -31.31
N THR A 640 -5.88 22.49 -31.17
CA THR A 640 -7.13 23.06 -30.66
C THR A 640 -7.64 22.23 -29.51
N ASP A 641 -8.60 22.76 -28.77
CA ASP A 641 -9.29 22.04 -27.72
C ASP A 641 -9.78 20.68 -28.23
N GLY A 642 -9.67 19.66 -27.41
CA GLY A 642 -10.17 18.32 -27.67
C GLY A 642 -11.69 18.26 -27.79
N PRO A 643 -12.28 17.09 -28.12
CA PRO A 643 -13.70 16.95 -28.10
C PRO A 643 -14.23 17.05 -26.65
N PRO A 644 -15.34 17.77 -26.42
CA PRO A 644 -15.90 18.02 -25.09
C PRO A 644 -16.24 16.77 -24.25
N PHE A 645 -16.33 15.59 -24.85
CA PHE A 645 -16.62 14.36 -24.11
C PHE A 645 -15.41 13.76 -23.39
N ILE A 646 -14.21 14.29 -23.62
CA ILE A 646 -12.99 13.87 -22.94
C ILE A 646 -12.68 14.80 -21.75
N ASP A 647 -13.21 16.03 -21.77
CA ASP A 647 -12.97 17.07 -20.77
C ASP A 647 -14.17 17.17 -19.81
N VAL A 648 -14.30 16.19 -18.92
CA VAL A 648 -15.35 16.19 -17.90
C VAL A 648 -14.76 16.49 -16.54
N ASP A 649 -14.87 17.72 -16.12
CA ASP A 649 -14.49 18.17 -14.80
C ASP A 649 -15.53 17.83 -13.75
N TYR A 650 -15.10 17.53 -12.52
CA TYR A 650 -16.04 17.33 -11.43
C TYR A 650 -15.50 17.77 -10.07
N ASN A 651 -16.44 18.13 -9.20
CA ASN A 651 -16.22 18.21 -7.77
C ASN A 651 -16.91 17.06 -7.06
N GLY A 652 -16.16 16.30 -6.29
CA GLY A 652 -16.65 15.22 -5.44
C GLY A 652 -16.62 15.62 -3.95
N GLN A 653 -17.63 15.24 -3.21
CA GLN A 653 -17.66 15.36 -1.76
C GLN A 653 -18.08 14.04 -1.15
N GLN A 654 -17.36 13.61 -0.09
CA GLN A 654 -17.79 12.51 0.75
C GLN A 654 -17.76 12.95 2.20
N ARG A 655 -18.83 12.59 2.95
CA ARG A 655 -18.91 12.78 4.38
C ARG A 655 -19.25 11.46 5.05
N ILE A 656 -18.46 11.11 6.06
CA ILE A 656 -18.68 9.96 6.91
C ILE A 656 -18.88 10.47 8.34
N THR A 657 -19.98 10.09 8.98
CA THR A 657 -20.24 10.38 10.39
C THR A 657 -20.59 9.08 11.08
N ALA A 658 -19.90 8.76 12.16
CA ALA A 658 -20.14 7.51 12.86
C ALA A 658 -20.10 7.66 14.39
N TRP A 659 -20.85 6.76 15.04
CA TRP A 659 -20.84 6.54 16.49
C TRP A 659 -20.71 5.04 16.71
N TYR A 660 -20.01 4.67 17.76
CA TYR A 660 -19.89 3.26 18.11
C TYR A 660 -19.89 3.05 19.62
N ALA A 661 -20.29 1.85 20.00
CA ALA A 661 -20.15 1.32 21.34
C ALA A 661 -19.69 -0.13 21.27
N MET A 662 -18.69 -0.49 22.06
CA MET A 662 -18.18 -1.85 22.15
C MET A 662 -17.73 -2.18 23.56
N ALA A 663 -17.63 -3.47 23.86
CA ALA A 663 -17.09 -3.97 25.12
C ALA A 663 -16.19 -5.18 24.87
N ASP A 664 -15.14 -5.30 25.67
CA ASP A 664 -14.34 -6.51 25.87
C ASP A 664 -14.65 -7.06 27.26
N LEU A 665 -15.21 -8.25 27.29
CA LEU A 665 -15.72 -8.87 28.48
C LEU A 665 -14.95 -10.17 28.79
N PRO A 666 -14.02 -10.19 29.74
CA PRO A 666 -13.38 -11.42 30.19
C PRO A 666 -14.37 -12.26 31.04
N VAL A 667 -15.10 -13.16 30.34
CA VAL A 667 -16.12 -14.03 30.97
C VAL A 667 -15.49 -15.01 31.97
N THR A 668 -14.31 -15.53 31.61
CA THR A 668 -13.43 -16.31 32.46
C THR A 668 -11.99 -15.97 32.15
N SER A 669 -11.02 -16.35 32.96
CA SER A 669 -9.58 -16.14 32.69
C SER A 669 -9.06 -16.76 31.39
N PHE A 670 -9.81 -17.68 30.81
CA PHE A 670 -9.47 -18.34 29.55
C PHE A 670 -10.44 -18.03 28.41
N PHE A 671 -11.49 -17.20 28.61
CA PHE A 671 -12.50 -16.90 27.59
C PHE A 671 -12.99 -15.46 27.68
N ASN A 672 -12.68 -14.69 26.65
CA ASN A 672 -13.13 -13.31 26.46
C ASN A 672 -14.12 -13.21 25.30
N VAL A 673 -15.10 -12.34 25.43
CA VAL A 673 -16.04 -11.96 24.38
C VAL A 673 -15.88 -10.47 24.11
N ILE A 674 -15.65 -10.13 22.85
CA ILE A 674 -15.58 -8.73 22.39
C ILE A 674 -16.68 -8.49 21.39
N GLY A 675 -17.30 -7.33 21.43
CA GLY A 675 -18.30 -6.98 20.42
C GLY A 675 -18.95 -5.63 20.66
N GLY A 676 -19.73 -5.24 19.68
CA GLY A 676 -20.43 -3.96 19.69
C GLY A 676 -21.09 -3.65 18.37
N VAL A 677 -21.46 -2.41 18.21
CA VAL A 677 -22.10 -1.90 16.98
C VAL A 677 -21.52 -0.52 16.63
N ARG A 678 -21.27 -0.33 15.35
CA ARG A 678 -21.00 0.97 14.76
C ARG A 678 -22.21 1.41 13.94
N TRP A 679 -22.66 2.65 14.11
CA TRP A 679 -23.64 3.30 13.25
C TRP A 679 -22.90 4.31 12.41
N GLU A 680 -23.00 4.16 11.10
CA GLU A 680 -22.26 5.00 10.14
C GLU A 680 -23.20 5.57 9.10
N SER A 681 -23.11 6.88 8.87
CA SER A 681 -23.79 7.59 7.79
C SER A 681 -22.77 7.97 6.73
N THR A 682 -23.05 7.62 5.49
CA THR A 682 -22.27 7.97 4.31
C THR A 682 -23.09 8.87 3.41
N ASP A 683 -22.56 10.07 3.11
CA ASP A 683 -23.10 10.96 2.08
C ASP A 683 -22.02 11.15 1.01
N ILE A 684 -22.34 10.84 -0.25
CA ILE A 684 -21.46 11.05 -1.42
C ILE A 684 -22.22 11.95 -2.39
N GLY A 685 -21.60 13.05 -2.82
CA GLY A 685 -22.11 13.93 -3.85
C GLY A 685 -21.05 14.17 -4.91
N ILE A 686 -21.45 14.12 -6.19
CA ILE A 686 -20.59 14.49 -7.32
C ILE A 686 -21.36 15.47 -8.17
N GLN A 687 -20.72 16.58 -8.50
CA GLN A 687 -21.22 17.57 -9.44
C GLN A 687 -20.27 17.60 -10.63
N ASN A 688 -20.80 17.30 -11.81
CA ASN A 688 -20.07 17.35 -13.07
C ASN A 688 -20.19 18.72 -13.73
N PHE A 689 -19.14 19.18 -14.40
CA PHE A 689 -19.07 20.45 -15.10
C PHE A 689 -18.74 20.20 -16.57
N PRO A 690 -19.67 19.59 -17.35
CA PRO A 690 -19.42 19.27 -18.74
C PRO A 690 -19.28 20.55 -19.58
N GLU A 691 -18.35 20.50 -20.53
CA GLU A 691 -18.27 21.53 -21.57
C GLU A 691 -19.49 21.56 -22.48
N ALA A 692 -19.59 22.64 -23.27
CA ALA A 692 -20.65 22.80 -24.25
C ALA A 692 -20.54 21.68 -25.33
N ASP A 693 -21.70 21.04 -25.62
CA ASP A 693 -21.78 19.92 -26.56
C ASP A 693 -21.10 18.60 -26.13
N ALA A 694 -20.70 18.49 -24.86
CA ALA A 694 -20.19 17.23 -24.29
C ALA A 694 -21.22 16.08 -24.47
N THR A 695 -20.74 14.92 -24.82
CA THR A 695 -21.57 13.72 -24.95
C THR A 695 -21.00 12.60 -24.09
N TRP A 696 -21.85 11.71 -23.62
CA TRP A 696 -21.45 10.57 -22.83
C TRP A 696 -22.31 9.34 -23.14
N PHE A 697 -21.89 8.18 -22.69
CA PHE A 697 -22.62 6.93 -22.81
C PHE A 697 -23.24 6.58 -21.44
N PRO A 698 -24.53 6.87 -21.20
CA PRO A 698 -25.17 6.39 -20.00
C PRO A 698 -25.08 4.86 -19.89
N PRO A 699 -25.05 4.28 -18.68
CA PRO A 699 -25.01 2.83 -18.50
C PRO A 699 -26.06 2.10 -19.33
N GLY A 700 -25.62 1.13 -20.16
CA GLY A 700 -26.50 0.38 -21.09
C GLY A 700 -26.90 1.11 -22.38
N ALA A 701 -26.47 2.35 -22.60
CA ALA A 701 -26.72 3.03 -23.86
C ALA A 701 -25.82 2.48 -24.98
N THR A 702 -26.38 2.36 -26.19
CA THR A 702 -25.63 1.97 -27.40
C THR A 702 -25.24 3.14 -28.29
N ALA A 703 -25.64 4.36 -27.92
CA ALA A 703 -25.32 5.58 -28.63
C ALA A 703 -25.03 6.71 -27.60
N PRO A 704 -24.11 7.64 -27.93
CA PRO A 704 -23.85 8.77 -27.05
C PRO A 704 -25.06 9.69 -26.96
N VAL A 705 -25.26 10.30 -25.82
CA VAL A 705 -26.25 11.35 -25.58
C VAL A 705 -25.55 12.61 -25.11
N GLN A 706 -26.16 13.79 -25.31
CA GLN A 706 -25.59 15.04 -24.84
C GLN A 706 -25.54 15.02 -23.31
N LEU A 707 -24.41 15.39 -22.74
CA LEU A 707 -24.21 15.55 -21.30
C LEU A 707 -24.54 16.99 -20.93
N ASN A 708 -25.66 17.20 -20.28
CA ASN A 708 -26.01 18.54 -19.77
C ASN A 708 -25.60 18.64 -18.28
N PRO A 709 -25.37 19.85 -17.76
CA PRO A 709 -25.15 20.04 -16.34
C PRO A 709 -26.23 19.38 -15.49
N GLY A 710 -25.83 18.48 -14.58
CA GLY A 710 -26.73 17.71 -13.72
C GLY A 710 -27.13 16.33 -14.21
N ASP A 711 -26.92 15.98 -15.49
CA ASP A 711 -27.33 14.67 -16.03
C ASP A 711 -26.56 13.49 -15.42
N ALA A 712 -25.31 13.69 -15.04
CA ALA A 712 -24.44 12.68 -14.43
C ALA A 712 -24.05 13.03 -12.99
N ASP A 713 -24.77 13.96 -12.36
CA ASP A 713 -24.58 14.26 -10.94
C ASP A 713 -25.01 13.10 -10.07
N VAL A 714 -24.28 12.86 -8.97
CA VAL A 714 -24.52 11.75 -8.05
C VAL A 714 -24.85 12.29 -6.68
N ALA A 715 -25.84 11.68 -6.04
CA ALA A 715 -26.17 11.91 -4.65
C ALA A 715 -26.55 10.59 -3.96
N ILE A 716 -25.64 10.09 -3.14
CA ILE A 716 -25.84 8.88 -2.35
C ILE A 716 -25.91 9.28 -0.88
N SER A 717 -26.93 8.83 -0.16
CA SER A 717 -27.04 8.96 1.28
C SER A 717 -27.51 7.63 1.86
N GLN A 718 -26.69 7.02 2.72
CA GLN A 718 -26.94 5.70 3.28
C GLN A 718 -26.55 5.69 4.76
N GLN A 719 -27.32 4.95 5.58
CA GLN A 719 -27.05 4.72 6.99
C GLN A 719 -26.96 3.22 7.23
N ASP A 720 -25.90 2.79 7.89
CA ASP A 720 -25.60 1.41 8.15
C ASP A 720 -25.40 1.17 9.65
N ALA A 721 -25.93 0.05 10.14
CA ALA A 721 -25.59 -0.48 11.44
C ALA A 721 -24.68 -1.70 11.24
N LEU A 722 -23.44 -1.60 11.71
CA LEU A 722 -22.36 -2.55 11.48
C LEU A 722 -22.04 -3.29 12.79
N PRO A 723 -22.72 -4.40 13.08
CA PRO A 723 -22.43 -5.22 14.26
C PRO A 723 -21.14 -5.99 14.09
N SER A 724 -20.44 -6.20 15.21
CA SER A 724 -19.29 -7.10 15.30
C SER A 724 -19.35 -7.86 16.63
N ILE A 725 -19.05 -9.15 16.57
CA ILE A 725 -18.90 -10.00 17.75
C ILE A 725 -17.76 -10.97 17.52
N GLY A 726 -16.91 -11.12 18.51
CA GLY A 726 -15.80 -12.07 18.49
C GLY A 726 -15.57 -12.68 19.86
N PHE A 727 -14.72 -13.68 19.89
CA PHE A 727 -14.27 -14.31 21.12
C PHE A 727 -12.79 -14.67 21.03
N VAL A 728 -12.16 -14.73 22.22
CA VAL A 728 -10.81 -15.25 22.41
C VAL A 728 -10.89 -16.36 23.46
N PHE A 729 -10.44 -17.56 23.08
CA PHE A 729 -10.38 -18.72 23.97
C PHE A 729 -8.92 -19.14 24.14
N LYS A 730 -8.45 -19.10 25.40
CA LYS A 730 -7.06 -19.38 25.80
C LYS A 730 -7.04 -20.65 26.69
N PRO A 731 -7.16 -21.87 26.12
CA PRO A 731 -7.22 -23.11 26.93
C PRO A 731 -5.95 -23.34 27.74
N VAL A 732 -4.80 -22.86 27.26
CA VAL A 732 -3.49 -22.83 27.93
C VAL A 732 -2.75 -21.55 27.51
N GLU A 733 -1.75 -21.15 28.28
CA GLU A 733 -1.04 -19.85 28.09
C GLU A 733 -0.54 -19.59 26.68
N ASN A 734 -0.16 -20.61 25.93
CA ASN A 734 0.48 -20.49 24.62
C ASN A 734 -0.45 -20.79 23.45
N VAL A 735 -1.74 -21.06 23.68
CA VAL A 735 -2.72 -21.40 22.63
C VAL A 735 -3.88 -20.42 22.67
N PHE A 736 -4.13 -19.77 21.52
CA PHE A 736 -5.18 -18.79 21.36
C PHE A 736 -6.09 -19.20 20.20
N PHE A 737 -7.35 -19.44 20.49
CA PHE A 737 -8.37 -19.66 19.48
C PHE A 737 -9.30 -18.45 19.43
N ARG A 738 -9.40 -17.84 18.26
CA ARG A 738 -10.22 -16.65 18.00
C ARG A 738 -11.27 -16.93 16.96
N GLY A 739 -12.45 -16.35 17.15
CA GLY A 739 -13.48 -16.31 16.13
C GLY A 739 -14.13 -14.95 16.09
N ALA A 740 -14.53 -14.50 14.92
CA ALA A 740 -15.20 -13.22 14.73
C ALA A 740 -16.27 -13.30 13.65
N PHE A 741 -17.35 -12.56 13.85
CA PHE A 741 -18.38 -12.23 12.87
C PHE A 741 -18.50 -10.71 12.80
N SER A 742 -18.59 -10.14 11.60
CA SER A 742 -18.86 -8.70 11.43
C SER A 742 -19.60 -8.40 10.13
N GLU A 743 -20.31 -7.28 10.12
CA GLU A 743 -20.90 -6.68 8.92
C GLU A 743 -20.14 -5.38 8.62
N THR A 744 -19.80 -5.18 7.33
CA THR A 744 -19.03 -4.05 6.82
C THR A 744 -19.60 -3.59 5.48
N ILE A 745 -19.14 -2.43 5.00
CA ILE A 745 -19.57 -1.85 3.72
C ILE A 745 -18.36 -1.56 2.83
N ALA A 746 -18.59 -1.37 1.54
CA ALA A 746 -17.60 -0.81 0.63
C ALA A 746 -18.26 0.25 -0.26
N ARG A 747 -17.51 1.32 -0.54
CA ARG A 747 -17.98 2.49 -1.27
C ARG A 747 -17.38 2.51 -2.67
N PRO A 748 -18.14 2.94 -3.69
CA PRO A 748 -17.55 3.26 -4.99
C PRO A 748 -16.57 4.42 -4.85
N VAL A 749 -15.56 4.44 -5.71
CA VAL A 749 -14.62 5.56 -5.81
C VAL A 749 -15.19 6.67 -6.70
N PHE A 750 -14.69 7.90 -6.60
CA PHE A 750 -15.21 9.03 -7.37
C PHE A 750 -15.14 8.79 -8.89
N LYS A 751 -14.03 8.24 -9.39
CA LYS A 751 -13.87 7.87 -10.80
C LYS A 751 -14.95 6.90 -11.28
N GLU A 752 -15.27 5.91 -10.48
CA GLU A 752 -16.29 4.91 -10.84
C GLU A 752 -17.68 5.50 -10.99
N LEU A 753 -17.94 6.61 -10.33
CA LEU A 753 -19.23 7.31 -10.35
C LEU A 753 -19.30 8.39 -11.43
N THR A 754 -18.20 8.78 -12.06
CA THR A 754 -18.18 9.89 -13.04
C THR A 754 -18.00 9.37 -14.46
N PRO A 755 -18.65 9.94 -15.45
CA PRO A 755 -18.56 9.54 -16.85
C PRO A 755 -17.27 10.07 -17.53
N ILE A 756 -16.13 9.98 -16.84
CA ILE A 756 -14.83 10.41 -17.37
C ILE A 756 -14.29 9.32 -18.27
N GLN A 757 -13.87 9.72 -19.47
CA GLN A 757 -13.12 8.85 -20.38
C GLN A 757 -11.63 8.96 -20.09
N GLN A 758 -10.98 7.84 -19.80
CA GLN A 758 -9.52 7.78 -19.57
C GLN A 758 -8.89 6.75 -20.48
N GLN A 759 -7.69 7.06 -20.94
CA GLN A 759 -6.89 6.21 -21.81
C GLN A 759 -5.41 6.44 -21.51
N GLU A 760 -4.65 5.37 -21.27
CA GLU A 760 -3.23 5.47 -20.91
C GLU A 760 -2.36 5.94 -22.08
N PHE A 761 -2.65 5.44 -23.29
CA PHE A 761 -1.96 5.82 -24.54
C PHE A 761 -2.89 5.69 -25.74
N LEU A 762 -2.51 6.30 -26.87
CA LEU A 762 -3.29 6.22 -28.10
C LEU A 762 -3.53 4.75 -28.51
N GLY A 763 -4.81 4.35 -28.61
CA GLY A 763 -5.21 2.98 -28.92
C GLY A 763 -5.26 2.02 -27.72
N GLY A 764 -4.96 2.50 -26.49
CA GLY A 764 -5.11 1.73 -25.25
C GLY A 764 -6.56 1.53 -24.82
N ASP A 765 -6.75 0.77 -23.74
CA ASP A 765 -8.09 0.51 -23.19
C ASP A 765 -8.69 1.81 -22.59
N ILE A 766 -9.99 1.96 -22.71
CA ILE A 766 -10.75 3.12 -22.24
C ILE A 766 -11.57 2.73 -21.03
N PHE A 767 -11.62 3.61 -20.03
CA PHE A 767 -12.47 3.48 -18.87
C PHE A 767 -13.53 4.58 -18.84
N ILE A 768 -14.78 4.24 -18.48
CA ILE A 768 -15.88 5.18 -18.29
C ILE A 768 -16.66 4.80 -17.02
N GLY A 769 -16.84 5.75 -16.10
CA GLY A 769 -17.55 5.55 -14.84
C GLY A 769 -19.06 5.34 -15.01
N ASN A 770 -19.71 4.91 -13.94
CA ASN A 770 -21.14 4.62 -13.87
C ASN A 770 -21.78 5.34 -12.68
N PRO A 771 -22.55 6.40 -12.89
CA PRO A 771 -23.18 7.17 -11.83
C PRO A 771 -24.28 6.42 -11.04
N ASP A 772 -24.78 5.27 -11.53
CA ASP A 772 -25.82 4.48 -10.91
C ASP A 772 -25.33 3.44 -9.89
N LEU A 773 -24.03 3.44 -9.56
CA LEU A 773 -23.45 2.50 -8.61
C LEU A 773 -24.01 2.66 -7.19
N GLN A 774 -24.14 1.52 -6.52
CA GLN A 774 -24.57 1.41 -5.13
C GLN A 774 -23.42 0.91 -4.24
N LEU A 775 -23.52 1.19 -2.94
CA LEU A 775 -22.58 0.63 -1.97
C LEU A 775 -22.71 -0.91 -1.90
N SER A 776 -21.58 -1.56 -1.70
CA SER A 776 -21.53 -3.00 -1.42
C SER A 776 -21.62 -3.23 0.10
N SER A 777 -22.21 -4.36 0.50
CA SER A 777 -22.19 -4.81 1.89
C SER A 777 -21.58 -6.20 2.03
N LEU A 778 -20.88 -6.44 3.14
CA LEU A 778 -20.17 -7.69 3.38
C LEU A 778 -20.51 -8.27 4.74
N ARG A 779 -20.61 -9.61 4.79
CA ARG A 779 -20.62 -10.42 6.01
C ARG A 779 -19.32 -11.20 6.11
N ASN A 780 -18.61 -10.99 7.19
CA ASN A 780 -17.29 -11.56 7.40
C ASN A 780 -17.37 -12.60 8.53
N TYR A 781 -16.74 -13.75 8.33
CA TYR A 781 -16.58 -14.82 9.31
C TYR A 781 -15.11 -15.22 9.34
N ASP A 782 -14.52 -15.17 10.52
CA ASP A 782 -13.11 -15.43 10.74
C ASP A 782 -12.89 -16.43 11.87
N LEU A 783 -11.97 -17.36 11.69
CA LEU A 783 -11.47 -18.26 12.74
C LEU A 783 -9.95 -18.29 12.66
N ARG A 784 -9.28 -18.27 13.82
CA ARG A 784 -7.83 -18.35 13.91
C ARG A 784 -7.38 -19.14 15.14
N LEU A 785 -6.40 -20.00 14.94
CA LEU A 785 -5.67 -20.70 15.97
C LEU A 785 -4.21 -20.26 15.93
N ASP A 786 -3.72 -19.69 17.04
CA ASP A 786 -2.32 -19.35 17.24
C ASP A 786 -1.72 -20.24 18.35
N TYR A 787 -0.51 -20.74 18.09
CA TYR A 787 0.32 -21.45 19.06
C TYR A 787 1.69 -20.78 19.14
N SER A 788 2.01 -20.19 20.31
CA SER A 788 3.26 -19.47 20.55
C SER A 788 4.00 -20.07 21.74
N PRO A 789 4.74 -21.17 21.54
CA PRO A 789 5.38 -21.90 22.64
C PRO A 789 6.57 -21.19 23.26
N TYR A 790 7.25 -20.31 22.53
CA TYR A 790 8.46 -19.60 22.93
C TYR A 790 8.44 -18.16 22.41
N PRO A 791 9.22 -17.24 22.98
CA PRO A 791 9.45 -15.91 22.39
C PRO A 791 9.87 -16.00 20.92
N ASN A 792 9.42 -15.08 20.10
CA ASN A 792 9.68 -15.05 18.64
C ASN A 792 9.26 -16.29 17.84
N THR A 793 8.45 -17.18 18.43
CA THR A 793 7.95 -18.40 17.78
C THR A 793 6.45 -18.37 17.70
N ILE A 794 5.89 -18.56 16.52
CA ILE A 794 4.44 -18.65 16.31
C ILE A 794 4.11 -19.63 15.18
N PHE A 795 3.04 -20.38 15.38
CA PHE A 795 2.36 -21.20 14.40
C PHE A 795 0.90 -20.79 14.37
N SER A 796 0.41 -20.36 13.21
CA SER A 796 -0.96 -19.87 13.05
C SER A 796 -1.66 -20.56 11.89
N VAL A 797 -2.94 -20.83 12.09
CA VAL A 797 -3.87 -21.26 11.02
C VAL A 797 -5.11 -20.39 11.13
N SER A 798 -5.47 -19.73 10.03
CA SER A 798 -6.68 -18.94 9.92
C SER A 798 -7.58 -19.46 8.80
N TRP A 799 -8.87 -19.34 9.01
CA TRP A 799 -9.89 -19.55 8.00
C TRP A 799 -10.76 -18.29 7.93
N PHE A 800 -11.10 -17.85 6.72
CA PHE A 800 -11.96 -16.71 6.50
C PHE A 800 -13.01 -17.02 5.43
N TRP A 801 -14.18 -16.37 5.58
CA TRP A 801 -15.29 -16.44 4.64
C TRP A 801 -15.98 -15.08 4.59
N LYS A 802 -16.21 -14.57 3.37
CA LYS A 802 -16.86 -13.28 3.12
C LYS A 802 -17.96 -13.46 2.09
N ASP A 803 -19.20 -13.10 2.44
CA ASP A 803 -20.33 -13.00 1.51
C ASP A 803 -20.54 -11.53 1.14
N LEU A 804 -20.53 -11.22 -0.15
CA LEU A 804 -20.67 -9.87 -0.68
C LEU A 804 -22.04 -9.73 -1.36
N THR A 805 -22.70 -8.62 -1.11
CA THR A 805 -23.91 -8.17 -1.80
C THR A 805 -23.57 -6.90 -2.59
N ASN A 806 -24.00 -6.84 -3.85
CA ASN A 806 -23.70 -5.75 -4.77
C ASN A 806 -22.18 -5.46 -4.92
N PRO A 807 -21.27 -6.47 -5.03
CA PRO A 807 -19.86 -6.16 -5.31
C PRO A 807 -19.75 -5.38 -6.62
N ILE A 808 -18.81 -4.40 -6.63
CA ILE A 808 -18.50 -3.62 -7.83
C ILE A 808 -17.41 -4.33 -8.60
N GLU A 809 -17.70 -4.66 -9.86
CA GLU A 809 -16.80 -5.36 -10.76
C GLU A 809 -16.72 -4.65 -12.11
N TYR A 810 -15.58 -4.79 -12.79
CA TYR A 810 -15.38 -4.19 -14.09
C TYR A 810 -15.78 -5.12 -15.22
N VAL A 811 -16.49 -4.56 -16.20
CA VAL A 811 -16.96 -5.24 -17.39
C VAL A 811 -16.58 -4.46 -18.64
N GLN A 812 -16.41 -5.16 -19.74
CA GLN A 812 -16.20 -4.52 -21.05
C GLN A 812 -17.53 -4.28 -21.75
N ARG A 813 -17.64 -3.11 -22.37
CA ARG A 813 -18.79 -2.69 -23.18
C ARG A 813 -18.32 -2.23 -24.55
N VAL A 814 -19.25 -2.23 -25.48
CA VAL A 814 -19.02 -1.76 -26.86
C VAL A 814 -20.06 -0.72 -27.23
N ALA A 815 -19.62 0.51 -27.51
CA ALA A 815 -20.46 1.56 -28.08
C ALA A 815 -19.58 2.74 -28.49
N PRO A 816 -19.48 3.04 -29.62
CA PRO A 816 -18.83 2.70 -30.87
C PRO A 816 -17.37 2.23 -30.73
N PHE A 817 -16.83 2.20 -29.53
CA PHE A 817 -15.51 1.67 -29.16
C PHE A 817 -15.66 0.77 -27.95
N THR A 818 -14.65 -0.06 -27.67
CA THR A 818 -14.63 -0.89 -26.47
C THR A 818 -14.13 -0.07 -25.28
N TYR A 819 -14.86 -0.13 -24.16
CA TYR A 819 -14.48 0.50 -22.91
C TYR A 819 -14.78 -0.39 -21.71
N THR A 820 -14.07 -0.16 -20.62
CA THR A 820 -14.31 -0.81 -19.33
C THR A 820 -15.18 0.10 -18.46
N THR A 821 -16.19 -0.46 -17.78
CA THR A 821 -17.07 0.28 -16.89
C THR A 821 -17.36 -0.53 -15.61
N PRO A 822 -17.54 0.10 -14.43
CA PRO A 822 -17.91 -0.58 -13.21
C PRO A 822 -19.42 -0.86 -13.15
N LEU A 823 -19.80 -2.06 -12.65
CA LEU A 823 -21.18 -2.46 -12.39
C LEU A 823 -21.32 -3.14 -11.04
N ASN A 824 -22.48 -3.00 -10.40
CA ASN A 824 -22.83 -3.82 -9.25
C ASN A 824 -23.24 -5.22 -9.71
N PHE A 825 -22.47 -6.23 -9.31
CA PHE A 825 -22.84 -7.63 -9.52
C PHE A 825 -23.82 -8.12 -8.42
N PRO A 826 -24.68 -9.11 -8.68
CA PRO A 826 -25.69 -9.52 -7.69
C PRO A 826 -25.09 -10.01 -6.39
N LYS A 827 -24.09 -10.90 -6.46
CA LYS A 827 -23.45 -11.52 -5.30
C LYS A 827 -21.99 -11.87 -5.57
N GLY A 828 -21.21 -11.83 -4.50
CA GLY A 828 -19.83 -12.33 -4.47
C GLY A 828 -19.57 -13.20 -3.26
N ARG A 829 -18.58 -14.07 -3.37
CA ARG A 829 -18.04 -14.88 -2.28
C ARG A 829 -16.54 -14.93 -2.35
N LEU A 830 -15.91 -14.87 -1.18
CA LEU A 830 -14.47 -15.02 -1.06
C LEU A 830 -14.17 -15.80 0.22
N TRP A 831 -13.35 -16.86 0.11
CA TRP A 831 -12.98 -17.67 1.27
C TRP A 831 -11.57 -18.24 1.10
N GLY A 832 -10.97 -18.60 2.20
CA GLY A 832 -9.60 -19.13 2.14
C GLY A 832 -9.04 -19.57 3.47
N TRP A 833 -7.77 -19.97 3.39
CA TRP A 833 -6.96 -20.41 4.50
C TRP A 833 -5.67 -19.62 4.54
N GLU A 834 -5.24 -19.24 5.74
CA GLU A 834 -3.92 -18.64 5.98
C GLU A 834 -3.15 -19.54 6.92
N PHE A 835 -1.89 -19.80 6.58
CA PHE A 835 -0.94 -20.57 7.39
C PHE A 835 0.26 -19.68 7.67
N GLU A 836 0.76 -19.68 8.89
CA GLU A 836 1.99 -18.98 9.26
C GLU A 836 2.80 -19.83 10.21
N ALA A 837 4.09 -19.89 9.99
CA ALA A 837 5.05 -20.52 10.85
C ALA A 837 6.29 -19.64 10.97
N ARG A 838 6.71 -19.36 12.18
CA ARG A 838 7.95 -18.67 12.49
C ARG A 838 8.61 -19.34 13.66
N GLN A 839 9.88 -19.69 13.55
CA GLN A 839 10.65 -20.43 14.53
C GLN A 839 12.02 -19.80 14.73
N ASP A 840 12.32 -19.40 15.96
CA ASP A 840 13.67 -19.09 16.41
C ASP A 840 14.43 -20.39 16.69
N LEU A 841 15.51 -20.63 15.94
CA LEU A 841 16.29 -21.86 16.04
C LEU A 841 17.25 -21.86 17.24
N GLY A 842 17.52 -20.70 17.84
CA GLY A 842 18.27 -20.56 19.07
C GLY A 842 17.66 -21.35 20.24
N GLN A 843 16.35 -21.54 20.23
CA GLN A 843 15.64 -22.36 21.21
C GLN A 843 16.04 -23.83 21.23
N PHE A 844 16.55 -24.35 20.11
CA PHE A 844 16.95 -25.74 19.99
C PHE A 844 18.47 -25.94 20.08
N TRP A 845 19.25 -24.93 19.66
CA TRP A 845 20.69 -24.99 19.58
C TRP A 845 21.30 -23.61 19.69
N GLU A 846 21.95 -23.32 20.79
CA GLU A 846 22.55 -22.02 21.13
C GLU A 846 23.39 -21.38 20.02
N PRO A 847 24.26 -22.10 19.25
CA PRO A 847 25.00 -21.53 18.12
C PRO A 847 24.12 -20.99 16.97
N LEU A 848 22.82 -21.34 16.95
CA LEU A 848 21.83 -20.78 16.01
C LEU A 848 21.03 -19.63 16.61
N SER A 849 21.45 -19.09 17.75
CA SER A 849 20.83 -17.91 18.37
C SER A 849 20.73 -16.76 17.37
N GLY A 850 19.56 -16.14 17.33
CA GLY A 850 19.25 -15.07 16.35
C GLY A 850 18.92 -15.55 14.93
N LEU A 851 18.97 -16.86 14.64
CA LEU A 851 18.49 -17.40 13.36
C LEU A 851 17.01 -17.74 13.44
N VAL A 852 16.22 -16.99 12.75
CA VAL A 852 14.77 -17.15 12.61
C VAL A 852 14.45 -17.63 11.20
N ILE A 853 13.72 -18.72 11.09
CA ILE A 853 13.14 -19.20 9.82
C ILE A 853 11.63 -19.04 9.91
N GLY A 854 11.03 -18.52 8.88
CA GLY A 854 9.60 -18.33 8.86
C GLY A 854 9.01 -18.32 7.46
N GLY A 855 7.70 -18.36 7.43
CA GLY A 855 6.94 -18.23 6.22
C GLY A 855 5.45 -18.18 6.49
N ASN A 856 4.73 -17.67 5.53
CA ASN A 856 3.28 -17.70 5.51
C ASN A 856 2.76 -18.09 4.13
N ALA A 857 1.58 -18.67 4.08
CA ALA A 857 0.89 -19.03 2.85
C ALA A 857 -0.60 -18.74 3.01
N THR A 858 -1.18 -18.15 1.99
CA THR A 858 -2.62 -17.88 1.91
C THR A 858 -3.17 -18.50 0.64
N LEU A 859 -4.21 -19.29 0.77
CA LEU A 859 -4.97 -19.89 -0.32
C LEU A 859 -6.31 -19.19 -0.41
N ILE A 860 -6.65 -18.64 -1.57
CA ILE A 860 -7.83 -17.80 -1.78
C ILE A 860 -8.69 -18.44 -2.87
N ASN A 861 -9.99 -18.47 -2.62
CA ASN A 861 -10.98 -18.82 -3.63
C ASN A 861 -11.99 -17.67 -3.68
N SER A 862 -12.28 -17.19 -4.85
CA SER A 862 -13.22 -16.11 -5.07
C SER A 862 -14.25 -16.50 -6.11
N ARG A 863 -15.43 -15.89 -6.06
CA ARG A 863 -16.48 -16.11 -7.04
C ARG A 863 -17.46 -14.96 -7.03
N VAL A 864 -17.82 -14.42 -8.20
CA VAL A 864 -18.92 -13.47 -8.40
C VAL A 864 -19.96 -14.05 -9.36
N GLU A 865 -21.23 -13.76 -9.08
CA GLU A 865 -22.35 -14.10 -9.97
C GLU A 865 -22.49 -12.98 -11.01
N LEU A 866 -22.51 -13.35 -12.31
CA LEU A 866 -22.66 -12.39 -13.39
C LEU A 866 -24.11 -11.85 -13.45
N PRO A 867 -24.30 -10.55 -13.70
CA PRO A 867 -25.60 -9.99 -14.05
C PRO A 867 -26.19 -10.66 -15.30
N GLN A 868 -27.50 -10.67 -15.40
CA GLN A 868 -28.18 -11.33 -16.55
C GLN A 868 -27.75 -10.74 -17.91
N GLU A 869 -27.49 -9.43 -17.93
CA GLU A 869 -27.02 -8.74 -19.15
C GLU A 869 -25.63 -9.24 -19.60
N GLU A 870 -24.73 -9.54 -18.66
CA GLU A 870 -23.43 -10.13 -18.96
C GLU A 870 -23.57 -11.57 -19.47
N ILE A 871 -24.45 -12.36 -18.84
CA ILE A 871 -24.72 -13.72 -19.28
C ILE A 871 -25.27 -13.71 -20.70
N ASP A 872 -26.20 -12.82 -21.01
CA ASP A 872 -26.82 -12.68 -22.34
C ASP A 872 -25.78 -12.20 -23.37
N ALA A 873 -24.90 -11.23 -23.02
CA ALA A 873 -23.85 -10.77 -23.89
C ALA A 873 -22.81 -11.87 -24.21
N LEU A 874 -22.43 -12.66 -23.21
CA LEU A 874 -21.50 -13.79 -23.38
C LEU A 874 -22.16 -15.02 -24.05
N SER A 875 -23.47 -15.04 -24.15
CA SER A 875 -24.25 -16.12 -24.79
C SER A 875 -24.73 -15.76 -26.19
N ALA A 876 -24.32 -14.63 -26.75
CA ALA A 876 -24.71 -14.20 -28.08
C ALA A 876 -24.24 -15.18 -29.19
N PRO A 877 -24.93 -15.26 -30.35
CA PRO A 877 -24.48 -16.08 -31.48
C PRO A 877 -23.05 -15.71 -31.90
N GLY A 878 -22.16 -16.68 -31.94
CA GLY A 878 -20.75 -16.46 -32.22
C GLY A 878 -19.85 -16.55 -30.97
N ILE A 879 -20.43 -16.60 -29.77
CA ILE A 879 -19.69 -16.69 -28.50
C ILE A 879 -20.12 -17.99 -27.78
N GLU A 880 -19.21 -18.91 -27.60
CA GLU A 880 -19.42 -20.17 -26.87
C GLU A 880 -19.05 -20.04 -25.39
N ALA A 881 -19.55 -19.05 -24.66
CA ALA A 881 -19.17 -18.88 -23.29
C ALA A 881 -20.36 -18.61 -22.35
N PRO A 882 -21.24 -19.55 -22.09
CA PRO A 882 -22.28 -19.38 -21.08
C PRO A 882 -21.63 -19.43 -19.68
N GLN A 883 -21.08 -18.32 -19.21
CA GLN A 883 -20.61 -18.17 -17.85
C GLN A 883 -21.69 -17.52 -16.99
N THR A 884 -22.01 -18.10 -15.85
CA THR A 884 -22.92 -17.51 -14.86
C THR A 884 -22.17 -16.97 -13.65
N PHE A 885 -20.87 -17.23 -13.59
CA PHE A 885 -19.98 -16.77 -12.53
C PHE A 885 -18.54 -16.74 -13.03
N ARG A 886 -17.69 -15.96 -12.37
CA ARG A 886 -16.24 -15.93 -12.57
C ARG A 886 -15.53 -15.63 -11.24
N ASP A 887 -14.20 -15.65 -11.22
CA ASP A 887 -13.41 -15.18 -10.10
C ASP A 887 -13.58 -13.66 -9.92
N MET A 888 -13.28 -13.16 -8.71
CA MET A 888 -13.20 -11.73 -8.44
C MET A 888 -11.90 -11.16 -9.00
N THR A 889 -11.98 -9.93 -9.49
CA THR A 889 -10.79 -9.22 -9.95
C THR A 889 -9.83 -8.93 -8.78
N ASN A 890 -8.53 -8.95 -9.06
CA ASN A 890 -7.44 -8.69 -8.12
C ASN A 890 -7.31 -9.68 -6.94
N ALA A 891 -8.02 -10.82 -6.98
CA ALA A 891 -7.92 -11.89 -5.99
C ALA A 891 -6.98 -13.00 -6.49
N PRO A 892 -5.71 -13.10 -6.03
CA PRO A 892 -4.80 -14.17 -6.43
C PRO A 892 -5.23 -15.51 -5.83
N ASP A 893 -4.99 -16.61 -6.54
CA ASP A 893 -5.31 -17.95 -6.05
C ASP A 893 -4.53 -18.31 -4.79
N TYR A 894 -3.29 -17.82 -4.69
CA TYR A 894 -2.43 -18.01 -3.53
C TYR A 894 -1.38 -16.90 -3.41
N ILE A 895 -0.91 -16.72 -2.18
CA ILE A 895 0.23 -15.87 -1.84
C ILE A 895 1.07 -16.66 -0.86
N TYR A 896 2.40 -16.69 -1.02
CA TYR A 896 3.27 -17.21 0.02
C TYR A 896 4.58 -16.44 0.14
N ASN A 897 5.09 -16.38 1.37
CA ASN A 897 6.34 -15.76 1.74
C ASN A 897 7.17 -16.76 2.53
N ILE A 898 8.45 -16.88 2.21
CA ILE A 898 9.40 -17.71 2.96
C ILE A 898 10.62 -16.84 3.26
N PHE A 899 11.10 -16.88 4.50
CA PHE A 899 12.27 -16.12 4.87
C PHE A 899 13.18 -16.86 5.84
N ALA A 900 14.45 -16.50 5.79
CA ALA A 900 15.46 -16.82 6.80
C ALA A 900 16.16 -15.52 7.19
N SER A 901 16.24 -15.25 8.47
CA SER A 901 16.83 -14.03 9.01
C SER A 901 17.76 -14.38 10.17
N TRP A 902 19.00 -13.93 10.13
CA TRP A 902 19.99 -14.15 11.17
C TRP A 902 20.50 -12.82 11.71
N ASP A 903 20.41 -12.65 13.01
CA ASP A 903 20.95 -11.52 13.74
C ASP A 903 22.04 -12.02 14.71
N ALA A 904 23.29 -11.95 14.25
CA ALA A 904 24.46 -12.30 15.03
C ALA A 904 24.87 -11.10 15.88
N ARG A 905 24.24 -10.94 17.04
CA ARG A 905 24.43 -9.78 17.93
C ARG A 905 25.89 -9.56 18.32
N GLU A 906 26.65 -10.62 18.60
CA GLU A 906 28.07 -10.55 19.01
C GLU A 906 28.95 -9.89 17.95
N THR A 907 28.69 -10.14 16.68
CA THR A 907 29.48 -9.58 15.55
C THR A 907 28.87 -8.34 14.96
N GLY A 908 27.62 -8.01 15.28
CA GLY A 908 26.84 -6.96 14.67
C GLY A 908 26.52 -7.23 13.20
N THR A 909 26.39 -8.52 12.84
CA THR A 909 26.07 -8.96 11.48
C THR A 909 24.61 -9.35 11.40
N GLN A 910 23.87 -8.78 10.46
CA GLN A 910 22.51 -9.15 10.14
C GLN A 910 22.43 -9.67 8.72
N VAL A 911 21.73 -10.79 8.50
CA VAL A 911 21.52 -11.39 7.18
C VAL A 911 20.04 -11.68 7.01
N GLY A 912 19.48 -11.36 5.86
CA GLY A 912 18.10 -11.65 5.51
C GLY A 912 17.99 -12.24 4.10
N LEU A 913 17.18 -13.27 3.95
CA LEU A 913 16.79 -13.86 2.67
C LEU A 913 15.29 -14.00 2.65
N PHE A 914 14.62 -13.39 1.66
CA PHE A 914 13.16 -13.32 1.56
C PHE A 914 12.72 -13.71 0.16
N TYR A 915 11.79 -14.64 0.07
CA TYR A 915 11.15 -15.05 -1.17
C TYR A 915 9.65 -14.87 -1.09
N ASN A 916 9.12 -14.01 -1.95
CA ASN A 916 7.69 -13.67 -2.03
C ASN A 916 7.13 -14.17 -3.35
N VAL A 917 5.97 -14.81 -3.32
CA VAL A 917 5.27 -15.29 -4.52
C VAL A 917 3.80 -14.89 -4.45
N ARG A 918 3.29 -14.39 -5.58
CA ARG A 918 1.86 -14.17 -5.83
C ARG A 918 1.45 -15.08 -6.99
N GLY A 919 0.40 -15.86 -6.80
CA GLY A 919 -0.18 -16.74 -7.81
C GLY A 919 -0.98 -16.00 -8.88
N ASP A 920 -1.54 -16.76 -9.80
CA ASP A 920 -2.34 -16.23 -10.88
C ASP A 920 -3.49 -15.36 -10.35
N THR A 921 -3.75 -14.26 -11.04
CA THR A 921 -4.71 -13.25 -10.58
C THR A 921 -5.56 -12.77 -11.76
N LEU A 922 -6.88 -12.84 -11.66
CA LEU A 922 -7.79 -12.27 -12.64
C LEU A 922 -7.70 -10.74 -12.60
N LEU A 923 -7.32 -10.10 -13.72
CA LEU A 923 -7.26 -8.66 -13.87
C LEU A 923 -8.54 -8.10 -14.50
N ALA A 924 -9.04 -8.76 -15.55
CA ALA A 924 -10.26 -8.38 -16.24
C ALA A 924 -11.07 -9.62 -16.63
N GLY A 925 -12.38 -9.57 -16.41
CA GLY A 925 -13.30 -10.62 -16.83
C GLY A 925 -13.45 -10.68 -18.36
N ALA A 926 -13.90 -11.82 -18.88
CA ALA A 926 -14.23 -11.96 -20.29
C ALA A 926 -15.31 -10.96 -20.71
N GLY A 927 -15.25 -10.53 -21.97
CA GLY A 927 -16.17 -9.57 -22.54
C GLY A 927 -16.36 -9.77 -24.04
N THR A 928 -17.02 -8.81 -24.68
CA THR A 928 -17.23 -8.80 -26.12
C THR A 928 -16.88 -7.43 -26.70
N ALA A 929 -16.26 -7.42 -27.87
CA ALA A 929 -15.99 -6.22 -28.62
C ALA A 929 -16.39 -6.44 -30.09
N GLU A 930 -17.24 -5.57 -30.64
CA GLU A 930 -17.70 -5.64 -32.02
C GLU A 930 -18.26 -7.03 -32.43
N GLY A 931 -18.89 -7.72 -31.47
CA GLY A 931 -19.41 -9.08 -31.66
C GLY A 931 -18.38 -10.19 -31.55
N ASN A 932 -17.11 -9.84 -31.27
CA ASN A 932 -16.03 -10.80 -31.05
C ASN A 932 -15.83 -11.05 -29.54
N PHE A 933 -15.40 -12.25 -29.21
CA PHE A 933 -15.17 -12.63 -27.82
C PHE A 933 -13.75 -12.23 -27.37
N ILE A 934 -13.66 -11.57 -26.23
CA ILE A 934 -12.41 -11.26 -25.56
C ILE A 934 -12.32 -12.15 -24.31
N PRO A 935 -11.36 -13.07 -24.23
CA PRO A 935 -11.16 -13.91 -23.04
C PRO A 935 -10.74 -13.09 -21.82
N SER A 936 -10.92 -13.66 -20.63
CA SER A 936 -10.42 -13.08 -19.38
C SER A 936 -8.92 -12.87 -19.42
N VAL A 937 -8.44 -11.82 -18.75
CA VAL A 937 -7.03 -11.48 -18.63
C VAL A 937 -6.54 -11.86 -17.23
N TYR A 938 -5.48 -12.67 -17.16
CA TYR A 938 -4.84 -13.08 -15.92
C TYR A 938 -3.39 -12.61 -15.88
N ALA A 939 -3.00 -12.03 -14.74
CA ALA A 939 -1.58 -11.92 -14.40
C ALA A 939 -1.09 -13.28 -13.91
N LEU A 940 0.03 -13.76 -14.46
CA LEU A 940 0.61 -15.05 -14.08
C LEU A 940 1.38 -14.97 -12.77
N GLU A 941 1.69 -16.15 -12.20
CA GLU A 941 2.53 -16.27 -11.01
C GLU A 941 3.82 -15.47 -11.15
N SER A 942 4.15 -14.70 -10.11
CA SER A 942 5.38 -13.94 -10.03
C SER A 942 6.02 -14.09 -8.67
N GLY A 943 7.33 -14.42 -8.66
CA GLY A 943 8.10 -14.64 -7.44
C GLY A 943 9.40 -13.86 -7.41
N THR A 944 9.65 -13.09 -6.32
CA THR A 944 10.84 -12.27 -6.13
C THR A 944 11.66 -12.74 -4.93
N LEU A 945 12.96 -12.87 -5.15
CA LEU A 945 13.95 -13.23 -4.12
C LEU A 945 14.80 -12.02 -3.77
N ASN A 946 14.85 -11.67 -2.48
CA ASN A 946 15.65 -10.57 -1.95
C ASN A 946 16.68 -11.09 -0.95
N PHE A 947 17.88 -10.55 -0.98
CA PHE A 947 18.96 -10.83 -0.05
C PHE A 947 19.49 -9.51 0.54
N THR A 948 19.71 -9.49 1.85
CA THR A 948 20.28 -8.36 2.56
C THR A 948 21.34 -8.84 3.54
N ILE A 949 22.47 -8.14 3.60
CA ILE A 949 23.47 -8.30 4.65
C ILE A 949 23.87 -6.91 5.17
N SER A 950 23.85 -6.74 6.47
CA SER A 950 24.28 -5.54 7.16
C SER A 950 25.35 -5.90 8.19
N GLN A 951 26.42 -5.13 8.22
CA GLN A 951 27.52 -5.30 9.15
C GLN A 951 27.79 -4.02 9.90
N LYS A 952 27.63 -4.04 11.24
CA LYS A 952 28.11 -2.96 12.08
C LYS A 952 29.63 -3.01 12.17
N PHE A 953 30.26 -1.86 11.99
CA PHE A 953 31.70 -1.70 12.16
C PHE A 953 31.96 -0.38 12.86
N LEU A 954 32.88 -0.36 13.81
CA LEU A 954 33.02 0.73 14.76
C LEU A 954 31.70 0.97 15.54
N LYS A 955 31.70 1.87 16.50
CA LYS A 955 30.54 2.11 17.37
C LYS A 955 29.34 2.72 16.64
N TYR A 956 29.57 3.46 15.54
CA TYR A 956 28.57 4.35 14.94
C TYR A 956 28.24 4.05 13.48
N PHE A 957 28.87 3.07 12.87
CA PHE A 957 28.73 2.83 11.43
C PHE A 957 28.22 1.43 11.14
N ALA A 958 27.36 1.33 10.12
CA ALA A 958 26.96 0.07 9.51
C ALA A 958 27.09 0.15 7.99
N LEU A 959 27.53 -0.94 7.38
CA LEU A 959 27.57 -1.13 5.93
C LEU A 959 26.49 -2.15 5.57
N THR A 960 25.63 -1.82 4.61
CA THR A 960 24.57 -2.70 4.14
C THR A 960 24.75 -2.99 2.65
N PHE A 961 24.63 -4.24 2.28
CA PHE A 961 24.50 -4.69 0.90
C PHE A 961 23.15 -5.36 0.72
N GLN A 962 22.44 -4.99 -0.35
CA GLN A 962 21.16 -5.57 -0.72
C GLN A 962 21.21 -6.04 -2.17
N ALA A 963 20.61 -7.19 -2.44
CA ALA A 963 20.33 -7.67 -3.78
C ALA A 963 18.83 -7.94 -3.87
N LYS A 964 18.10 -7.16 -4.64
CA LYS A 964 16.65 -7.24 -4.78
C LYS A 964 16.28 -7.83 -6.12
N ASN A 965 15.16 -8.52 -6.17
CA ASN A 965 14.63 -9.13 -7.39
C ASN A 965 15.62 -10.11 -8.06
N LEU A 966 16.34 -10.91 -7.26
CA LEU A 966 17.37 -11.85 -7.76
C LEU A 966 16.82 -12.89 -8.74
N THR A 967 15.57 -13.22 -8.68
CA THR A 967 14.87 -14.11 -9.61
C THR A 967 14.58 -13.45 -10.95
N ASN A 968 14.53 -12.10 -10.99
CA ASN A 968 14.17 -11.29 -12.15
C ASN A 968 13.03 -11.89 -12.98
N PRO A 969 11.85 -12.16 -12.37
CA PRO A 969 10.75 -12.77 -13.08
C PRO A 969 10.28 -11.84 -14.20
N ARG A 970 9.77 -12.43 -15.28
CA ARG A 970 8.94 -11.68 -16.22
C ARG A 970 7.55 -11.50 -15.60
N PHE A 971 7.06 -10.31 -15.60
CA PHE A 971 5.66 -10.03 -15.30
C PHE A 971 4.88 -10.33 -16.57
N GLU A 972 3.98 -11.31 -16.52
CA GLU A 972 3.25 -11.79 -17.67
C GLU A 972 1.76 -11.72 -17.43
N GLU A 973 1.03 -11.20 -18.41
CA GLU A 973 -0.42 -11.23 -18.47
C GLU A 973 -0.83 -12.03 -19.68
N VAL A 974 -1.87 -12.85 -19.52
CA VAL A 974 -2.35 -13.73 -20.57
C VAL A 974 -3.86 -13.66 -20.74
N TYR A 975 -4.31 -13.86 -21.97
CA TYR A 975 -5.69 -14.20 -22.23
C TYR A 975 -5.91 -15.67 -21.90
N ARG A 976 -6.92 -15.95 -21.08
CA ARG A 976 -7.27 -17.31 -20.64
C ARG A 976 -8.76 -17.57 -20.76
N SER A 977 -9.12 -18.67 -21.39
CA SER A 977 -10.49 -19.15 -21.44
C SER A 977 -10.51 -20.64 -21.79
N PRO A 978 -11.48 -21.43 -21.30
CA PRO A 978 -11.68 -22.80 -21.75
C PRO A 978 -11.90 -22.95 -23.26
N TYR A 979 -12.28 -21.85 -23.94
CA TYR A 979 -12.66 -21.85 -25.37
C TYR A 979 -11.48 -21.55 -26.31
N ILE A 980 -10.31 -21.12 -25.80
CA ILE A 980 -9.14 -20.83 -26.66
C ILE A 980 -8.05 -21.90 -26.61
N GLY A 981 -8.21 -22.94 -25.78
CA GLY A 981 -7.29 -24.04 -25.63
C GLY A 981 -6.07 -23.74 -24.77
N ASN A 982 -5.17 -22.85 -25.21
CA ASN A 982 -3.96 -22.44 -24.46
C ASN A 982 -4.01 -20.96 -24.15
N ASP A 983 -3.35 -20.57 -23.06
CA ASP A 983 -3.14 -19.17 -22.71
C ASP A 983 -2.38 -18.46 -23.84
N VAL A 984 -2.77 -17.22 -24.13
CA VAL A 984 -2.14 -16.36 -25.14
C VAL A 984 -1.57 -15.11 -24.45
N LEU A 985 -0.29 -14.85 -24.67
CA LEU A 985 0.43 -13.73 -24.04
C LEU A 985 -0.17 -12.38 -24.47
N LYS A 986 -0.62 -11.60 -23.47
CA LYS A 986 -1.09 -10.23 -23.64
C LYS A 986 0.04 -9.24 -23.37
N ARG A 987 0.64 -9.27 -22.18
CA ARG A 987 1.68 -8.35 -21.73
C ARG A 987 2.84 -9.08 -21.11
N SER A 988 4.05 -8.58 -21.31
CA SER A 988 5.24 -9.12 -20.66
C SER A 988 6.35 -8.08 -20.57
N PHE A 989 7.02 -7.99 -19.42
CA PHE A 989 8.23 -7.18 -19.21
C PHE A 989 9.03 -7.69 -18.01
N SER A 990 10.26 -7.24 -17.85
CA SER A 990 11.09 -7.47 -16.66
C SER A 990 11.75 -6.17 -16.19
N LEU A 991 12.11 -6.08 -14.90
CA LEU A 991 12.62 -4.86 -14.28
C LEU A 991 14.12 -4.92 -13.92
N GLY A 992 14.79 -6.07 -14.14
CA GLY A 992 16.19 -6.26 -13.78
C GLY A 992 16.41 -6.59 -12.30
N ILE A 993 17.68 -6.71 -11.93
CA ILE A 993 18.13 -7.02 -10.57
C ILE A 993 18.79 -5.77 -10.00
N ASP A 994 18.42 -5.40 -8.77
CA ASP A 994 19.03 -4.29 -8.04
C ASP A 994 20.12 -4.78 -7.09
N TYR A 995 21.30 -4.19 -7.19
CA TYR A 995 22.38 -4.32 -6.22
C TYR A 995 22.63 -2.99 -5.53
N ALA A 996 22.41 -2.91 -4.23
CA ALA A 996 22.54 -1.69 -3.48
C ALA A 996 23.59 -1.79 -2.40
N VAL A 997 24.38 -0.71 -2.23
CA VAL A 997 25.39 -0.57 -1.17
C VAL A 997 25.05 0.68 -0.38
N GLY A 998 24.84 0.52 0.91
CA GLY A 998 24.48 1.61 1.81
C GLY A 998 25.44 1.74 3.01
N ILE A 999 25.60 2.96 3.48
CA ILE A 999 26.27 3.27 4.73
C ILE A 999 25.34 4.02 5.66
N THR A 1000 25.32 3.60 6.92
CA THR A 1000 24.57 4.27 8.00
C THR A 1000 25.57 4.76 9.04
N CYS A 1001 25.42 6.01 9.45
CA CYS A 1001 26.10 6.59 10.62
C CYS A 1001 25.02 6.96 11.65
N SER A 1002 25.04 6.33 12.81
CA SER A 1002 24.07 6.57 13.88
C SER A 1002 24.80 6.86 15.18
N ILE A 1003 24.47 7.97 15.83
CA ILE A 1003 25.02 8.44 17.08
C ILE A 1003 23.88 8.58 18.08
N THR A 1004 24.02 7.97 19.24
CA THR A 1004 23.09 8.07 20.36
C THR A 1004 23.83 8.75 21.54
N PHE A 1005 23.16 9.69 22.21
CA PHE A 1005 23.73 10.51 23.28
C PHE A 1005 23.04 10.28 24.61
#